data_2445dafd3d3812b49accb23311d2a139
#
_entry.id   2445dafd3d3812b49accb23311d2a139
#
_cell.length_a   1.000
_cell.length_b   1.000
_cell.length_c   1.000
_cell.angle_alpha   90.00
_cell.angle_beta   90.00
_cell.angle_gamma   90.00
#
_symmetry.space_group_name_H-M   'P 1'
#
loop_
_entity.id
_entity.type
_entity.pdbx_description
1 polymer ?
#
loop_
_entity_poly.entity_id
_entity_poly.type
_entity_poly.pdbx_seq_one_letter_code
_entity_poly.pdbx_strand_id
1 'polypeptide(L)'
;MYSKRVASFLALLVAFSLILSACTPEKVIETVVVTQIVEKEGTPQVIEVVVTPTTPPEVVVEKPSVDNRAEVVRFALLSDLDGTNPFYLLDVTGQSYWNQVVTTLYYPTLYGVSDQRWDYIPYLADGIPGEIVKEGELWVGTIKLKEGLKWSDNSPLTSEDVAFTANTVLLFSLSGNWVSYYNPEVLDRVEAVDPLTIKFYFKIQPGIPVWQYGALFGPVVNKAYWEPKIGDLVTQAQALDRTAADYLDLIAPIQQSLEALPTDGEPTYGPMKFKRWEEGAYAENNINENNFTIGMTVEEFTNGAYREFSNKFGHEFVAYGTPEGNMALEVPYGPFFETVLYPVYSQDAAYLALQSGEVDIVLNPSGLSQGLRDQLSGDPNIQIVRNAQNGFRYIEFNQAKPYFQGETGKAVRQAIACQINLDFLTQNVLQGQVEPVYTLVPSDLTYWYNPEVPIFCQGMTEAERITEAARILTEAGFTWDVPPSYNDGGGSARDAGVIYGVGMKLPDGTPFPEIDLQAPGPGYDPLRATSAVFIEQWIRQLGIPVMMEYTPFNTIRANENSGDFDIIMLGWGLGVFPSYLCDFFTGATGVADGSDNIGYVSPTLNEQCQAFYEATDLDVARQIAFDMQVTIATELPYITLFTNPIFDAYATSINYPFTTVFDGIQGIYGAGHLVQPNTKQ
;
A
#
# COMPACT_ATOMS: atom_id res chain seq x y z
N MET A 1 -2.35 63.62 20.83
CA MET A 1 -2.62 63.50 19.39
C MET A 1 -2.75 62.02 18.91
N TYR A 2 -2.56 61.06 19.78
CA TYR A 2 -2.62 59.60 19.42
C TYR A 2 -4.03 58.98 19.54
N SER A 3 -4.95 59.52 20.31
CA SER A 3 -6.27 58.91 20.58
C SER A 3 -7.28 59.02 19.42
N LYS A 4 -7.18 60.06 18.58
CA LYS A 4 -8.10 60.22 17.43
C LYS A 4 -7.78 59.31 16.21
N ARG A 5 -6.52 58.88 16.08
CA ARG A 5 -6.12 57.96 14.98
C ARG A 5 -6.50 56.52 15.27
N VAL A 6 -6.49 56.10 16.51
CA VAL A 6 -6.90 54.74 16.94
C VAL A 6 -8.41 54.56 16.82
N ALA A 7 -9.21 55.60 17.18
CA ALA A 7 -10.65 55.53 17.04
C ALA A 7 -11.11 55.51 15.56
N SER A 8 -10.39 56.16 14.66
CA SER A 8 -10.69 56.13 13.21
C SER A 8 -10.30 54.78 12.58
N PHE A 9 -9.27 54.11 13.09
CA PHE A 9 -8.86 52.79 12.62
C PHE A 9 -9.82 51.71 13.09
N LEU A 10 -10.32 51.76 14.32
CA LEU A 10 -11.35 50.84 14.82
C LEU A 10 -12.69 51.03 14.10
N ALA A 11 -13.09 52.29 13.80
CA ALA A 11 -14.31 52.55 13.04
C ALA A 11 -14.25 52.02 11.58
N LEU A 12 -13.06 52.06 10.96
CA LEU A 12 -12.85 51.49 9.63
C LEU A 12 -12.87 49.92 9.66
N LEU A 13 -12.33 49.31 10.69
CA LEU A 13 -12.37 47.83 10.88
C LEU A 13 -13.80 47.33 11.13
N VAL A 14 -14.59 48.03 11.91
CA VAL A 14 -15.99 47.70 12.15
C VAL A 14 -16.85 47.93 10.89
N ALA A 15 -16.56 48.96 10.09
CA ALA A 15 -17.25 49.19 8.82
C ALA A 15 -16.87 48.13 7.76
N PHE A 16 -15.63 47.62 7.78
CA PHE A 16 -15.18 46.57 6.87
C PHE A 16 -15.76 45.19 7.25
N SER A 17 -15.94 44.88 8.54
CA SER A 17 -16.59 43.67 9.02
C SER A 17 -18.10 43.62 8.74
N LEU A 18 -18.76 44.77 8.65
CA LEU A 18 -20.19 44.87 8.30
C LEU A 18 -20.47 44.72 6.80
N ILE A 19 -19.46 44.96 5.95
CA ILE A 19 -19.57 44.77 4.49
C ILE A 19 -19.38 43.28 4.08
N LEU A 20 -18.68 42.51 4.91
CA LEU A 20 -18.47 41.07 4.67
C LEU A 20 -19.65 40.17 5.10
N SER A 21 -20.63 40.69 5.84
CA SER A 21 -21.80 39.96 6.30
C SER A 21 -23.01 39.99 5.35
N ALA A 22 -22.90 40.59 4.16
CA ALA A 22 -24.03 40.84 3.25
C ALA A 22 -23.93 40.06 1.91
N CYS A 23 -23.26 38.92 1.88
CA CYS A 23 -23.32 38.02 0.74
C CYS A 23 -23.86 36.66 1.17
N THR A 24 -25.15 36.58 1.44
CA THR A 24 -25.90 35.32 1.16
C THR A 24 -26.00 35.21 -0.35
N PRO A 25 -25.61 34.10 -0.97
CA PRO A 25 -25.86 33.92 -2.41
C PRO A 25 -27.38 33.84 -2.60
N GLU A 26 -27.95 34.88 -3.18
CA GLU A 26 -29.29 34.85 -3.74
C GLU A 26 -29.25 33.81 -4.87
N LYS A 27 -30.07 32.76 -4.77
CA LYS A 27 -30.25 31.77 -5.86
C LYS A 27 -30.76 32.54 -7.08
N VAL A 28 -29.88 32.86 -8.00
CA VAL A 28 -30.25 33.36 -9.29
C VAL A 28 -30.94 32.21 -10.04
N ILE A 29 -32.25 32.29 -10.15
CA ILE A 29 -33.02 31.39 -11.04
C ILE A 29 -32.78 31.90 -12.45
N GLU A 30 -31.84 31.29 -13.18
CA GLU A 30 -31.69 31.54 -14.60
C GLU A 30 -32.90 30.96 -15.32
N THR A 31 -33.75 31.88 -15.81
CA THR A 31 -34.88 31.52 -16.66
C THR A 31 -34.34 31.29 -18.06
N VAL A 32 -34.25 30.05 -18.49
CA VAL A 32 -33.89 29.70 -19.87
C VAL A 32 -35.13 29.90 -20.74
N VAL A 33 -35.14 30.90 -21.62
CA VAL A 33 -36.17 31.11 -22.61
C VAL A 33 -35.82 30.25 -23.82
N VAL A 34 -36.60 29.17 -24.06
CA VAL A 34 -36.48 28.37 -25.27
C VAL A 34 -37.45 28.90 -26.34
N THR A 35 -36.88 29.40 -27.44
CA THR A 35 -37.65 29.88 -28.57
C THR A 35 -37.97 28.70 -29.51
N GLN A 36 -39.23 28.35 -29.64
CA GLN A 36 -39.70 27.33 -30.57
C GLN A 36 -40.39 27.96 -31.76
N ILE A 37 -39.93 27.67 -32.96
CA ILE A 37 -40.58 28.13 -34.20
C ILE A 37 -41.64 27.08 -34.59
N VAL A 38 -42.90 27.50 -34.63
CA VAL A 38 -44.00 26.65 -35.03
C VAL A 38 -44.59 27.22 -36.32
N GLU A 39 -44.60 26.43 -37.41
CA GLU A 39 -45.30 26.78 -38.65
C GLU A 39 -46.80 26.52 -38.50
N LYS A 40 -47.60 27.58 -38.63
CA LYS A 40 -49.05 27.51 -38.75
C LYS A 40 -49.51 28.31 -39.97
N GLU A 41 -50.14 27.63 -40.93
CA GLU A 41 -50.65 28.21 -42.18
C GLU A 41 -49.59 28.94 -43.02
N GLY A 42 -48.37 28.41 -43.15
CA GLY A 42 -47.34 28.92 -44.06
C GLY A 42 -46.63 30.22 -43.63
N THR A 43 -46.82 30.66 -42.37
CA THR A 43 -46.10 31.81 -41.83
C THR A 43 -45.48 31.42 -40.54
N PRO A 44 -44.11 31.49 -40.34
CA PRO A 44 -43.48 31.17 -39.12
C PRO A 44 -43.85 32.18 -38.01
N GLN A 45 -44.33 31.67 -36.87
CA GLN A 45 -44.57 32.45 -35.66
C GLN A 45 -43.61 32.00 -34.55
N VAL A 46 -43.01 32.97 -33.88
CA VAL A 46 -42.16 32.76 -32.72
C VAL A 46 -43.04 32.79 -31.47
N ILE A 47 -43.10 31.68 -30.77
CA ILE A 47 -43.79 31.61 -29.47
C ILE A 47 -42.70 31.50 -28.39
N GLU A 48 -42.67 32.45 -27.49
CA GLU A 48 -41.84 32.36 -26.27
C GLU A 48 -42.57 31.47 -25.26
N VAL A 49 -41.99 30.31 -24.97
CA VAL A 49 -42.46 29.43 -23.91
C VAL A 49 -41.56 29.64 -22.71
N VAL A 50 -42.06 30.25 -21.66
CA VAL A 50 -41.37 30.36 -20.38
C VAL A 50 -41.46 28.98 -19.71
N VAL A 51 -40.37 28.21 -19.77
CA VAL A 51 -40.25 26.97 -19.02
C VAL A 51 -39.72 27.32 -17.64
N THR A 52 -40.59 27.30 -16.63
CA THR A 52 -40.13 27.33 -15.22
C THR A 52 -39.43 26.02 -14.95
N PRO A 53 -38.14 26.01 -14.59
CA PRO A 53 -37.50 24.76 -14.21
C PRO A 53 -38.22 24.21 -12.99
N THR A 54 -38.98 23.16 -13.17
CA THR A 54 -39.38 22.29 -12.05
C THR A 54 -38.07 21.65 -11.55
N THR A 55 -37.68 21.97 -10.33
CA THR A 55 -36.61 21.23 -9.63
C THR A 55 -36.93 19.76 -9.81
N PRO A 56 -36.02 18.94 -10.39
CA PRO A 56 -36.23 17.51 -10.39
C PRO A 56 -36.55 17.10 -8.96
N PRO A 57 -37.49 16.17 -8.72
CA PRO A 57 -37.67 15.63 -7.38
C PRO A 57 -36.31 15.22 -6.87
N GLU A 58 -35.95 15.68 -5.69
CA GLU A 58 -34.75 15.24 -4.99
C GLU A 58 -34.86 13.72 -4.92
N VAL A 59 -34.07 13.02 -5.72
CA VAL A 59 -33.98 11.57 -5.65
C VAL A 59 -33.33 11.30 -4.32
N VAL A 60 -34.14 10.99 -3.31
CA VAL A 60 -33.64 10.47 -2.04
C VAL A 60 -33.01 9.13 -2.38
N VAL A 61 -31.71 9.13 -2.61
CA VAL A 61 -30.95 7.89 -2.71
C VAL A 61 -30.99 7.30 -1.31
N GLU A 62 -31.78 6.26 -1.17
CA GLU A 62 -31.87 5.52 0.08
C GLU A 62 -30.46 4.97 0.38
N LYS A 63 -29.85 5.42 1.48
CA LYS A 63 -28.52 4.91 1.88
C LYS A 63 -28.63 3.39 2.07
N PRO A 64 -27.63 2.61 1.62
CA PRO A 64 -27.64 1.17 1.85
C PRO A 64 -27.78 0.89 3.35
N SER A 65 -28.61 -0.08 3.69
CA SER A 65 -28.91 -0.44 5.07
C SER A 65 -28.56 -1.90 5.33
N VAL A 66 -27.92 -2.16 6.46
CA VAL A 66 -27.66 -3.54 6.92
C VAL A 66 -28.93 -4.28 7.31
N ASP A 67 -30.08 -3.59 7.44
CA ASP A 67 -31.38 -4.19 7.71
C ASP A 67 -32.12 -4.63 6.44
N ASN A 68 -31.63 -4.23 5.26
CA ASN A 68 -32.20 -4.57 3.95
C ASN A 68 -31.07 -4.95 2.97
N ARG A 69 -30.42 -6.09 3.21
CA ARG A 69 -29.29 -6.59 2.43
C ARG A 69 -29.73 -7.19 1.11
N ALA A 70 -28.85 -7.09 0.11
CA ALA A 70 -28.97 -7.88 -1.09
C ALA A 70 -28.50 -9.33 -0.84
N GLU A 71 -28.94 -10.29 -1.66
CA GLU A 71 -28.66 -11.71 -1.42
C GLU A 71 -27.18 -12.04 -1.60
N VAL A 72 -26.56 -11.61 -2.70
CA VAL A 72 -25.21 -12.04 -3.06
C VAL A 72 -24.45 -10.98 -3.85
N VAL A 73 -23.16 -10.87 -3.55
CA VAL A 73 -22.17 -10.21 -4.41
C VAL A 73 -21.11 -11.23 -4.82
N ARG A 74 -20.60 -11.13 -6.06
CA ARG A 74 -19.69 -12.11 -6.66
C ARG A 74 -18.38 -11.45 -7.06
N PHE A 75 -17.30 -11.93 -6.46
CA PHE A 75 -15.93 -11.50 -6.75
C PHE A 75 -15.21 -12.59 -7.54
N ALA A 76 -14.96 -12.39 -8.82
CA ALA A 76 -14.16 -13.34 -9.60
C ALA A 76 -12.71 -13.34 -9.13
N LEU A 77 -12.21 -14.51 -8.73
CA LEU A 77 -10.79 -14.78 -8.47
C LEU A 77 -10.13 -15.25 -9.75
N LEU A 78 -8.88 -14.83 -10.00
CA LEU A 78 -8.09 -15.30 -11.15
C LEU A 78 -7.18 -16.48 -10.83
N SER A 79 -7.14 -16.89 -9.57
CA SER A 79 -6.55 -18.14 -9.10
C SER A 79 -7.31 -18.62 -7.86
N ASP A 80 -7.18 -19.89 -7.56
CA ASP A 80 -7.83 -20.51 -6.41
C ASP A 80 -7.06 -20.23 -5.10
N LEU A 81 -7.69 -20.57 -3.98
CA LEU A 81 -7.05 -20.61 -2.68
C LEU A 81 -6.05 -21.77 -2.61
N ASP A 82 -5.04 -21.64 -1.75
CA ASP A 82 -4.08 -22.69 -1.43
C ASP A 82 -4.43 -23.42 -0.12
N GLY A 83 -5.29 -22.82 0.72
CA GLY A 83 -5.69 -23.37 2.01
C GLY A 83 -6.58 -22.41 2.81
N THR A 84 -7.00 -22.85 4.00
CA THR A 84 -7.84 -22.10 4.92
C THR A 84 -7.27 -22.03 6.34
N ASN A 85 -6.18 -22.73 6.64
CA ASN A 85 -5.57 -22.75 7.98
C ASN A 85 -4.85 -21.42 8.27
N PRO A 86 -5.14 -20.70 9.38
CA PRO A 86 -4.54 -19.41 9.67
C PRO A 86 -3.02 -19.48 9.84
N PHE A 87 -2.49 -20.55 10.41
CA PHE A 87 -1.05 -20.71 10.62
C PHE A 87 -0.29 -20.91 9.29
N TYR A 88 -0.93 -21.54 8.29
CA TYR A 88 -0.43 -21.62 6.93
C TYR A 88 -0.58 -20.30 6.17
N LEU A 89 -1.76 -19.66 6.23
CA LEU A 89 -2.08 -18.47 5.43
C LEU A 89 -1.16 -17.27 5.68
N LEU A 90 -0.59 -17.15 6.86
CA LEU A 90 0.29 -16.05 7.27
C LEU A 90 1.77 -16.47 7.33
N ASP A 91 2.07 -17.72 7.02
CA ASP A 91 3.45 -18.18 6.78
C ASP A 91 3.93 -17.77 5.38
N VAL A 92 5.25 -17.80 5.18
CA VAL A 92 5.88 -17.38 3.91
C VAL A 92 5.43 -18.21 2.71
N THR A 93 5.04 -19.47 2.94
CA THR A 93 4.60 -20.39 1.88
C THR A 93 3.12 -20.23 1.51
N GLY A 94 2.28 -19.87 2.47
CA GLY A 94 0.83 -19.72 2.30
C GLY A 94 0.35 -18.30 2.02
N GLN A 95 1.24 -17.32 1.97
CA GLN A 95 0.93 -15.93 1.70
C GLN A 95 0.56 -15.72 0.23
N SER A 96 -0.68 -15.98 -0.15
CA SER A 96 -1.18 -15.62 -1.46
C SER A 96 -2.20 -14.48 -1.36
N TYR A 97 -2.24 -13.64 -2.40
CA TYR A 97 -3.26 -12.60 -2.53
C TYR A 97 -4.67 -13.20 -2.45
N TRP A 98 -4.89 -14.36 -3.07
CA TRP A 98 -6.19 -15.04 -3.14
C TRP A 98 -6.66 -15.52 -1.77
N ASN A 99 -5.75 -16.09 -0.99
CA ASN A 99 -6.03 -16.44 0.39
C ASN A 99 -6.41 -15.20 1.20
N GLN A 100 -5.65 -14.12 1.08
CA GLN A 100 -5.87 -12.89 1.84
C GLN A 100 -7.25 -12.28 1.58
N VAL A 101 -7.66 -12.10 0.33
CA VAL A 101 -8.95 -11.44 0.00
C VAL A 101 -10.17 -12.24 0.45
N VAL A 102 -10.05 -13.56 0.58
CA VAL A 102 -11.14 -14.40 1.05
C VAL A 102 -11.14 -14.52 2.57
N THR A 103 -9.97 -14.60 3.22
CA THR A 103 -9.84 -15.00 4.62
C THR A 103 -9.47 -13.87 5.59
N THR A 104 -8.95 -12.73 5.12
CA THR A 104 -8.50 -11.60 5.98
C THR A 104 -9.58 -11.12 6.94
N LEU A 105 -10.84 -11.26 6.56
CA LEU A 105 -11.99 -10.85 7.36
C LEU A 105 -12.36 -11.81 8.49
N TYR A 106 -11.67 -12.93 8.64
CA TYR A 106 -12.02 -13.91 9.66
C TYR A 106 -11.30 -13.69 10.97
N TYR A 107 -10.07 -13.20 10.90
CA TYR A 107 -9.18 -13.10 12.03
C TYR A 107 -9.05 -11.65 12.48
N PRO A 108 -9.62 -11.32 13.65
CA PRO A 108 -9.62 -9.96 14.15
C PRO A 108 -8.24 -9.56 14.68
N THR A 109 -8.00 -8.25 14.70
CA THR A 109 -6.85 -7.62 15.33
C THR A 109 -7.28 -6.74 16.51
N LEU A 110 -6.34 -6.38 17.37
CA LEU A 110 -6.64 -5.46 18.48
C LEU A 110 -6.93 -4.06 17.98
N TYR A 111 -6.17 -3.60 17.00
CA TYR A 111 -6.27 -2.27 16.38
C TYR A 111 -6.15 -2.34 14.86
N GLY A 112 -6.68 -1.33 14.21
CA GLY A 112 -6.39 -0.94 12.84
C GLY A 112 -5.62 0.38 12.77
N VAL A 113 -5.44 0.93 11.58
CA VAL A 113 -4.80 2.23 11.32
C VAL A 113 -5.77 3.12 10.59
N SER A 114 -5.87 4.40 11.01
CA SER A 114 -6.61 5.43 10.30
C SER A 114 -5.93 5.75 8.96
N ASP A 115 -6.71 5.85 7.89
CA ASP A 115 -6.22 6.22 6.55
C ASP A 115 -5.69 7.64 6.48
N GLN A 116 -6.16 8.52 7.37
CA GLN A 116 -5.77 9.94 7.37
C GLN A 116 -4.61 10.24 8.31
N ARG A 117 -4.56 9.57 9.47
CA ARG A 117 -3.61 9.89 10.53
C ARG A 117 -2.52 8.87 10.69
N TRP A 118 -2.69 7.67 10.14
CA TRP A 118 -1.77 6.54 10.36
C TRP A 118 -1.60 6.18 11.84
N ASP A 119 -2.62 6.48 12.64
CA ASP A 119 -2.67 6.25 14.07
C ASP A 119 -3.72 5.18 14.41
N TYR A 120 -3.82 4.79 15.67
CA TYR A 120 -4.66 3.66 16.11
C TYR A 120 -6.15 3.86 15.86
N ILE A 121 -6.78 2.83 15.30
CA ILE A 121 -8.24 2.65 15.31
C ILE A 121 -8.54 1.44 16.19
N PRO A 122 -9.29 1.56 17.30
CA PRO A 122 -9.64 0.42 18.13
C PRO A 122 -10.56 -0.55 17.38
N TYR A 123 -10.16 -1.83 17.28
CA TYR A 123 -11.00 -2.88 16.72
C TYR A 123 -11.54 -3.80 17.83
N LEU A 124 -10.76 -4.78 18.32
CA LEU A 124 -11.13 -5.53 19.53
C LEU A 124 -10.88 -4.73 20.80
N ALA A 125 -9.92 -3.82 20.80
CA ALA A 125 -9.53 -3.04 21.96
C ALA A 125 -10.56 -1.99 22.33
N ASP A 126 -10.63 -1.67 23.63
CA ASP A 126 -11.44 -0.61 24.22
C ASP A 126 -10.57 0.63 24.46
N GLY A 127 -10.63 1.57 23.52
CA GLY A 127 -9.87 2.82 23.58
C GLY A 127 -8.45 2.73 23.01
N ILE A 128 -7.72 3.83 23.10
CA ILE A 128 -6.35 3.97 22.65
C ILE A 128 -5.39 3.22 23.62
N PRO A 129 -4.33 2.56 23.13
CA PRO A 129 -3.38 1.87 24.00
C PRO A 129 -2.69 2.85 24.96
N GLY A 130 -2.49 2.42 26.18
CA GLY A 130 -1.73 3.17 27.16
C GLY A 130 -0.22 3.13 26.88
N GLU A 131 0.52 3.92 27.66
CA GLU A 131 1.99 3.92 27.60
C GLU A 131 2.56 2.55 27.98
N ILE A 132 3.65 2.17 27.31
CA ILE A 132 4.42 0.98 27.66
C ILE A 132 5.32 1.34 28.85
N VAL A 133 5.20 0.58 29.92
CA VAL A 133 5.93 0.83 31.19
C VAL A 133 6.93 -0.27 31.49
N LYS A 134 8.02 0.07 32.15
CA LYS A 134 9.01 -0.92 32.59
C LYS A 134 8.56 -1.55 33.91
N GLU A 135 8.34 -2.88 33.92
CA GLU A 135 8.05 -3.69 35.10
C GLU A 135 9.22 -4.69 35.33
N GLY A 136 10.08 -4.42 36.28
CA GLY A 136 11.30 -5.21 36.50
C GLY A 136 12.28 -5.09 35.33
N GLU A 137 12.63 -6.21 34.72
CA GLU A 137 13.54 -6.25 33.57
C GLU A 137 12.79 -6.13 32.21
N LEU A 138 11.46 -6.27 32.21
CA LEU A 138 10.63 -6.29 31.00
C LEU A 138 9.88 -4.97 30.80
N TRP A 139 9.55 -4.68 29.57
CA TRP A 139 8.64 -3.61 29.19
C TRP A 139 7.24 -4.18 28.97
N VAL A 140 6.20 -3.49 29.47
CA VAL A 140 4.84 -4.03 29.51
C VAL A 140 3.86 -3.07 28.85
N GLY A 141 3.21 -3.54 27.80
CA GLY A 141 2.05 -2.91 27.20
C GLY A 141 0.77 -3.58 27.72
N THR A 142 -0.21 -2.78 28.15
CA THR A 142 -1.49 -3.30 28.64
C THR A 142 -2.62 -2.84 27.72
N ILE A 143 -3.43 -3.80 27.26
CA ILE A 143 -4.59 -3.57 26.41
C ILE A 143 -5.85 -4.09 27.11
N LYS A 144 -6.94 -3.33 26.99
CA LYS A 144 -8.27 -3.74 27.41
C LYS A 144 -9.13 -4.05 26.18
N LEU A 145 -9.89 -5.13 26.22
CA LEU A 145 -10.86 -5.49 25.17
C LEU A 145 -12.23 -4.83 25.41
N LYS A 146 -12.97 -4.59 24.33
CA LYS A 146 -14.39 -4.24 24.39
C LYS A 146 -15.19 -5.34 25.11
N GLU A 147 -16.22 -4.97 25.83
CA GLU A 147 -17.11 -5.92 26.47
C GLU A 147 -18.05 -6.60 25.45
N GLY A 148 -18.39 -7.86 25.71
CA GLY A 148 -19.42 -8.57 24.96
C GLY A 148 -19.00 -9.09 23.58
N LEU A 149 -17.70 -9.09 23.25
CA LEU A 149 -17.18 -9.67 22.02
C LEU A 149 -17.49 -11.18 21.93
N LYS A 150 -17.90 -11.63 20.75
CA LYS A 150 -18.30 -13.03 20.51
C LYS A 150 -17.78 -13.53 19.17
N TRP A 151 -17.29 -14.74 19.15
CA TRP A 151 -17.02 -15.49 17.94
C TRP A 151 -18.30 -15.81 17.15
N SER A 152 -18.14 -16.28 15.92
CA SER A 152 -19.28 -16.58 15.03
C SER A 152 -20.21 -17.70 15.52
N ASP A 153 -19.76 -18.52 16.47
CA ASP A 153 -20.53 -19.57 17.15
C ASP A 153 -21.22 -19.10 18.45
N ASN A 154 -21.16 -17.80 18.76
CA ASN A 154 -21.61 -17.15 20.01
C ASN A 154 -20.73 -17.41 21.24
N SER A 155 -19.65 -18.15 21.16
CA SER A 155 -18.69 -18.25 22.27
C SER A 155 -18.03 -16.89 22.54
N PRO A 156 -17.67 -16.57 23.80
CA PRO A 156 -17.03 -15.29 24.10
C PRO A 156 -15.62 -15.22 23.49
N LEU A 157 -15.27 -14.07 22.93
CA LEU A 157 -13.90 -13.72 22.58
C LEU A 157 -13.28 -12.97 23.76
N THR A 158 -12.14 -13.43 24.24
CA THR A 158 -11.50 -12.93 25.45
C THR A 158 -9.99 -12.72 25.28
N SER A 159 -9.37 -12.13 26.29
CA SER A 159 -7.91 -11.97 26.38
C SER A 159 -7.15 -13.29 26.26
N GLU A 160 -7.76 -14.43 26.63
CA GLU A 160 -7.15 -15.75 26.51
C GLU A 160 -6.92 -16.15 25.04
N ASP A 161 -7.82 -15.73 24.11
CA ASP A 161 -7.63 -16.01 22.67
C ASP A 161 -6.40 -15.26 22.14
N VAL A 162 -6.22 -14.00 22.57
CA VAL A 162 -5.06 -13.18 22.17
C VAL A 162 -3.76 -13.78 22.72
N ALA A 163 -3.73 -14.08 24.03
CA ALA A 163 -2.57 -14.67 24.67
C ALA A 163 -2.23 -16.05 24.09
N PHE A 164 -3.22 -16.87 23.81
CA PHE A 164 -3.05 -18.17 23.17
C PHE A 164 -2.42 -18.01 21.79
N THR A 165 -2.95 -17.13 20.96
CA THR A 165 -2.45 -16.92 19.59
C THR A 165 -0.99 -16.49 19.60
N ALA A 166 -0.68 -15.41 20.32
CA ALA A 166 0.67 -14.87 20.36
C ALA A 166 1.69 -15.90 20.89
N ASN A 167 1.37 -16.59 22.00
CA ASN A 167 2.26 -17.59 22.57
C ASN A 167 2.38 -18.85 21.71
N THR A 168 1.37 -19.20 20.92
CA THR A 168 1.45 -20.28 19.92
C THR A 168 2.44 -19.90 18.82
N VAL A 169 2.34 -18.68 18.28
CA VAL A 169 3.30 -18.18 17.27
C VAL A 169 4.73 -18.20 17.82
N LEU A 170 4.93 -17.71 19.04
CA LEU A 170 6.26 -17.72 19.70
C LEU A 170 6.76 -19.14 19.92
N LEU A 171 5.90 -20.06 20.36
CA LEU A 171 6.28 -21.45 20.65
C LEU A 171 6.73 -22.19 19.39
N PHE A 172 5.96 -22.07 18.31
CA PHE A 172 6.25 -22.75 17.06
C PHE A 172 7.25 -22.01 16.18
N SER A 173 7.73 -20.83 16.58
CA SER A 173 8.65 -19.99 15.80
C SER A 173 8.15 -19.76 14.36
N LEU A 174 6.87 -19.44 14.23
CA LEU A 174 6.25 -19.24 12.90
C LEU A 174 6.89 -18.06 12.19
N SER A 175 7.03 -18.18 10.87
CA SER A 175 7.67 -17.19 10.00
C SER A 175 6.67 -16.30 9.26
N GLY A 176 7.09 -15.63 8.22
CA GLY A 176 6.22 -14.80 7.40
C GLY A 176 5.61 -13.64 8.17
N ASN A 177 4.32 -13.35 7.93
CA ASN A 177 3.62 -12.27 8.62
C ASN A 177 3.46 -12.50 10.13
N TRP A 178 3.52 -13.75 10.60
CA TRP A 178 3.45 -14.04 12.02
C TRP A 178 4.59 -13.42 12.82
N VAL A 179 5.83 -13.44 12.29
CA VAL A 179 6.99 -12.84 12.97
C VAL A 179 6.90 -11.31 12.96
N SER A 180 6.28 -10.72 11.95
CA SER A 180 6.04 -9.27 11.90
C SER A 180 5.08 -8.82 13.00
N TYR A 181 4.10 -9.66 13.35
CA TYR A 181 3.12 -9.37 14.39
C TYR A 181 3.63 -9.73 15.80
N TYR A 182 4.19 -10.91 15.97
CA TYR A 182 4.60 -11.44 17.27
C TYR A 182 6.10 -11.79 17.24
N ASN A 183 6.93 -10.75 17.13
CA ASN A 183 8.35 -10.89 16.90
C ASN A 183 9.07 -11.52 18.12
N PRO A 184 9.62 -12.74 18.01
CA PRO A 184 10.25 -13.45 19.12
C PRO A 184 11.55 -12.81 19.62
N GLU A 185 12.20 -11.96 18.83
CA GLU A 185 13.39 -11.24 19.25
C GLU A 185 13.09 -10.18 20.32
N VAL A 186 11.89 -9.59 20.26
CA VAL A 186 11.47 -8.48 21.10
C VAL A 186 10.39 -8.91 22.10
N LEU A 187 9.39 -9.67 21.65
CA LEU A 187 8.28 -10.14 22.48
C LEU A 187 8.70 -11.39 23.30
N ASP A 188 8.57 -11.32 24.62
CA ASP A 188 8.83 -12.45 25.52
C ASP A 188 7.61 -13.37 25.63
N ARG A 189 6.45 -12.79 25.96
CA ARG A 189 5.18 -13.51 26.11
C ARG A 189 3.99 -12.56 26.17
N VAL A 190 2.78 -13.13 26.09
CA VAL A 190 1.52 -12.43 26.29
C VAL A 190 0.70 -13.14 27.36
N GLU A 191 0.12 -12.39 28.29
CA GLU A 191 -0.66 -12.92 29.41
C GLU A 191 -2.08 -12.35 29.43
N ALA A 192 -3.07 -13.23 29.58
CA ALA A 192 -4.43 -12.85 29.95
C ALA A 192 -4.50 -12.63 31.46
N VAL A 193 -4.70 -11.40 31.89
CA VAL A 193 -4.78 -11.03 33.32
C VAL A 193 -6.18 -11.32 33.87
N ASP A 194 -7.17 -10.99 33.09
CA ASP A 194 -8.59 -11.27 33.30
C ASP A 194 -9.26 -11.36 31.91
N PRO A 195 -10.54 -11.72 31.79
CA PRO A 195 -11.18 -11.95 30.48
C PRO A 195 -11.11 -10.77 29.49
N LEU A 196 -10.85 -9.56 29.97
CA LEU A 196 -10.80 -8.35 29.14
C LEU A 196 -9.42 -7.67 29.12
N THR A 197 -8.46 -8.10 29.95
CA THR A 197 -7.18 -7.42 30.11
C THR A 197 -6.02 -8.30 29.66
N ILE A 198 -5.20 -7.77 28.75
CA ILE A 198 -4.04 -8.43 28.15
C ILE A 198 -2.80 -7.66 28.51
N LYS A 199 -1.72 -8.34 28.87
CA LYS A 199 -0.38 -7.78 29.02
C LYS A 199 0.57 -8.41 28.02
N PHE A 200 1.28 -7.55 27.26
CA PHE A 200 2.37 -7.91 26.39
C PHE A 200 3.68 -7.59 27.10
N TYR A 201 4.56 -8.58 27.22
CA TYR A 201 5.86 -8.44 27.87
C TYR A 201 6.97 -8.45 26.83
N PHE A 202 7.76 -7.38 26.79
CA PHE A 202 8.83 -7.20 25.82
C PHE A 202 10.20 -7.22 26.51
N LYS A 203 11.18 -7.86 25.88
CA LYS A 203 12.57 -7.96 26.35
C LYS A 203 13.30 -6.62 26.29
N ILE A 204 12.93 -5.79 25.31
CA ILE A 204 13.42 -4.41 25.12
C ILE A 204 12.22 -3.49 24.95
N GLN A 205 12.41 -2.17 25.03
CA GLN A 205 11.32 -1.23 24.73
C GLN A 205 10.93 -1.36 23.27
N PRO A 206 9.68 -1.74 22.95
CA PRO A 206 9.28 -1.85 21.57
C PRO A 206 9.02 -0.46 20.99
N GLY A 207 9.52 -0.22 19.79
CA GLY A 207 9.16 0.92 18.98
C GLY A 207 7.84 0.72 18.22
N ILE A 208 7.46 1.71 17.43
CA ILE A 208 6.24 1.71 16.61
C ILE A 208 6.13 0.46 15.72
N PRO A 209 7.19 0.01 14.98
CA PRO A 209 7.09 -1.17 14.13
C PRO A 209 6.68 -2.43 14.88
N VAL A 210 7.20 -2.61 16.09
CA VAL A 210 6.97 -3.82 16.90
C VAL A 210 5.66 -3.75 17.67
N TRP A 211 5.29 -2.57 18.15
CA TRP A 211 4.07 -2.38 18.94
C TRP A 211 2.86 -2.07 18.07
N GLN A 212 2.85 -0.88 17.45
CA GLN A 212 1.69 -0.37 16.72
C GLN A 212 1.39 -1.18 15.45
N TYR A 213 2.42 -1.46 14.63
CA TYR A 213 2.28 -2.20 13.37
C TYR A 213 2.63 -3.69 13.50
N GLY A 214 3.07 -4.11 14.67
CA GLY A 214 3.35 -5.50 15.01
C GLY A 214 2.27 -6.09 15.92
N ALA A 215 2.53 -6.15 17.22
CA ALA A 215 1.72 -6.88 18.19
C ALA A 215 0.25 -6.45 18.24
N LEU A 216 -0.07 -5.18 18.00
CA LEU A 216 -1.44 -4.67 17.98
C LEU A 216 -2.22 -5.03 16.70
N PHE A 217 -1.51 -5.40 15.63
CA PHE A 217 -2.06 -5.88 14.36
C PHE A 217 -2.06 -7.39 14.23
N GLY A 218 -1.55 -8.09 15.21
CA GLY A 218 -1.52 -9.54 15.20
C GLY A 218 -2.94 -10.12 15.11
N PRO A 219 -3.21 -11.00 14.12
CA PRO A 219 -4.49 -11.69 14.03
C PRO A 219 -4.67 -12.64 15.21
N VAL A 220 -5.93 -12.82 15.63
CA VAL A 220 -6.30 -13.64 16.78
C VAL A 220 -7.13 -14.84 16.31
N VAL A 221 -6.80 -16.04 16.81
CA VAL A 221 -7.52 -17.28 16.55
C VAL A 221 -8.28 -17.75 17.79
N ASN A 222 -9.33 -18.56 17.60
CA ASN A 222 -10.14 -19.09 18.69
C ASN A 222 -9.38 -20.16 19.50
N LYS A 223 -9.04 -19.87 20.76
CA LYS A 223 -8.34 -20.79 21.66
C LYS A 223 -9.10 -22.10 21.86
N ALA A 224 -10.40 -22.04 22.13
CA ALA A 224 -11.21 -23.22 22.45
C ALA A 224 -11.26 -24.22 21.27
N TYR A 225 -11.14 -23.72 20.04
CA TYR A 225 -11.07 -24.57 18.85
C TYR A 225 -9.68 -25.14 18.63
N TRP A 226 -8.64 -24.33 18.75
CA TRP A 226 -7.27 -24.70 18.39
C TRP A 226 -6.50 -25.45 19.47
N GLU A 227 -6.65 -25.06 20.76
CA GLU A 227 -5.88 -25.65 21.84
C GLU A 227 -5.96 -27.18 21.91
N PRO A 228 -7.17 -27.81 21.83
CA PRO A 228 -7.26 -29.28 21.83
C PRO A 228 -6.69 -29.94 20.55
N LYS A 229 -6.65 -29.23 19.42
CA LYS A 229 -6.13 -29.75 18.16
C LYS A 229 -4.61 -29.77 18.10
N ILE A 230 -3.95 -28.80 18.75
CA ILE A 230 -2.50 -28.61 18.69
C ILE A 230 -1.74 -29.18 19.89
N GLY A 231 -2.43 -29.74 20.89
CA GLY A 231 -1.81 -30.17 22.17
C GLY A 231 -0.63 -31.11 22.03
N ASP A 232 -0.71 -32.09 21.11
CA ASP A 232 0.40 -33.00 20.83
C ASP A 232 1.58 -32.27 20.16
N LEU A 233 1.32 -31.34 19.27
CA LEU A 233 2.34 -30.51 18.61
C LEU A 233 3.02 -29.57 19.60
N VAL A 234 2.24 -28.98 20.52
CA VAL A 234 2.77 -28.18 21.63
C VAL A 234 3.75 -28.97 22.46
N THR A 235 3.41 -30.21 22.81
CA THR A 235 4.29 -31.11 23.58
C THR A 235 5.59 -31.39 22.83
N GLN A 236 5.50 -31.63 21.52
CA GLN A 236 6.68 -31.86 20.68
C GLN A 236 7.56 -30.60 20.58
N ALA A 237 6.99 -29.44 20.33
CA ALA A 237 7.73 -28.17 20.23
C ALA A 237 8.41 -27.80 21.55
N GLN A 238 7.73 -28.02 22.69
CA GLN A 238 8.31 -27.76 24.04
C GLN A 238 9.47 -28.68 24.40
N ALA A 239 9.57 -29.86 23.76
CA ALA A 239 10.67 -30.81 24.00
C ALA A 239 11.97 -30.42 23.26
N LEU A 240 11.91 -29.47 22.31
CA LEU A 240 13.06 -29.03 21.55
C LEU A 240 13.92 -28.02 22.34
N ASP A 241 15.22 -28.13 22.19
CA ASP A 241 16.17 -27.11 22.70
C ASP A 241 16.26 -25.95 21.70
N ARG A 242 15.68 -24.83 22.04
CA ARG A 242 15.66 -23.62 21.20
C ARG A 242 17.03 -23.00 20.96
N THR A 243 18.05 -23.39 21.74
CA THR A 243 19.43 -22.90 21.61
C THR A 243 20.29 -23.83 20.74
N ALA A 244 19.74 -24.98 20.31
CA ALA A 244 20.44 -25.91 19.46
C ALA A 244 20.66 -25.32 18.06
N ALA A 245 21.82 -25.60 17.47
CA ALA A 245 22.15 -25.05 16.12
C ALA A 245 21.23 -25.58 15.00
N ASP A 246 20.62 -26.73 15.20
CA ASP A 246 19.68 -27.41 14.29
C ASP A 246 18.20 -27.20 14.69
N TYR A 247 17.91 -26.28 15.61
CA TYR A 247 16.55 -26.05 16.09
C TYR A 247 15.53 -25.78 14.97
N LEU A 248 15.88 -24.96 13.97
CA LEU A 248 14.98 -24.65 12.85
C LEU A 248 14.66 -25.89 12.02
N ASP A 249 15.61 -26.79 11.82
CA ASP A 249 15.38 -28.05 11.10
C ASP A 249 14.47 -29.00 11.91
N LEU A 250 14.58 -28.97 13.24
CA LEU A 250 13.77 -29.82 14.13
C LEU A 250 12.34 -29.31 14.29
N ILE A 251 12.12 -27.99 14.30
CA ILE A 251 10.76 -27.40 14.44
C ILE A 251 9.97 -27.45 13.13
N ALA A 252 10.62 -27.37 11.96
CA ALA A 252 9.96 -27.30 10.65
C ALA A 252 8.90 -28.40 10.40
N PRO A 253 9.14 -29.71 10.67
CA PRO A 253 8.11 -30.72 10.48
C PRO A 253 6.93 -30.56 11.45
N ILE A 254 7.11 -29.93 12.61
CA ILE A 254 6.05 -29.63 13.57
C ILE A 254 5.21 -28.45 13.06
N GLN A 255 5.85 -27.42 12.49
CA GLN A 255 5.17 -26.28 11.83
C GLN A 255 4.31 -26.79 10.66
N GLN A 256 4.85 -27.63 9.78
CA GLN A 256 4.10 -28.23 8.66
C GLN A 256 2.89 -29.05 9.15
N SER A 257 3.03 -29.74 10.27
CA SER A 257 1.93 -30.48 10.89
C SER A 257 0.84 -29.56 11.44
N LEU A 258 1.21 -28.41 12.01
CA LEU A 258 0.29 -27.36 12.46
C LEU A 258 -0.47 -26.75 11.30
N GLU A 259 0.24 -26.40 10.23
CA GLU A 259 -0.30 -25.78 9.02
C GLU A 259 -1.24 -26.71 8.23
N ALA A 260 -1.03 -28.03 8.32
CA ALA A 260 -1.87 -29.01 7.68
C ALA A 260 -3.15 -29.37 8.44
N LEU A 261 -3.37 -28.81 9.65
CA LEU A 261 -4.58 -29.09 10.42
C LEU A 261 -5.84 -28.55 9.72
N PRO A 262 -6.94 -29.31 9.69
CA PRO A 262 -8.18 -28.86 9.06
C PRO A 262 -8.88 -27.79 9.91
N THR A 263 -9.57 -26.88 9.22
CA THR A 263 -10.31 -25.72 9.81
C THR A 263 -11.83 -25.89 9.81
N ASP A 264 -12.32 -27.10 9.54
CA ASP A 264 -13.77 -27.35 9.52
C ASP A 264 -14.43 -26.94 10.83
N GLY A 265 -15.39 -26.01 10.73
CA GLY A 265 -16.13 -25.50 11.89
C GLY A 265 -15.35 -24.54 12.78
N GLU A 266 -14.22 -23.99 12.33
CA GLU A 266 -13.50 -22.96 13.07
C GLU A 266 -14.40 -21.71 13.29
N PRO A 267 -14.60 -21.27 14.55
CA PRO A 267 -15.24 -20.00 14.81
C PRO A 267 -14.34 -18.84 14.40
N THR A 268 -14.88 -17.93 13.60
CA THR A 268 -14.19 -16.72 13.12
C THR A 268 -14.85 -15.47 13.70
N TYR A 269 -14.21 -14.30 13.53
CA TYR A 269 -14.74 -13.09 14.16
C TYR A 269 -15.11 -12.00 13.17
N GLY A 270 -14.55 -11.96 11.97
CA GLY A 270 -14.82 -10.89 11.01
C GLY A 270 -16.31 -10.61 10.73
N PRO A 271 -16.63 -9.54 9.98
CA PRO A 271 -18.00 -9.23 9.57
C PRO A 271 -18.62 -10.30 8.67
N MET A 272 -17.79 -11.06 8.01
CA MET A 272 -18.15 -12.26 7.26
C MET A 272 -17.52 -13.48 7.94
N LYS A 273 -18.12 -14.65 7.75
CA LYS A 273 -17.60 -15.94 8.20
C LYS A 273 -17.48 -16.89 7.01
N PHE A 274 -16.43 -17.68 7.03
CA PHE A 274 -16.20 -18.73 6.04
C PHE A 274 -17.32 -19.76 6.11
N LYS A 275 -17.84 -20.16 4.95
CA LYS A 275 -18.84 -21.20 4.85
C LYS A 275 -18.30 -22.46 4.20
N ARG A 276 -17.64 -22.34 3.03
CA ARG A 276 -17.08 -23.45 2.31
C ARG A 276 -16.13 -23.00 1.20
N TRP A 277 -15.31 -23.92 0.78
CA TRP A 277 -14.46 -23.83 -0.40
C TRP A 277 -14.59 -25.12 -1.19
N GLU A 278 -14.88 -25.03 -2.47
CA GLU A 278 -14.85 -26.12 -3.43
C GLU A 278 -13.66 -25.86 -4.37
N GLU A 279 -12.60 -26.63 -4.16
CA GLU A 279 -11.33 -26.47 -4.88
C GLU A 279 -11.54 -26.43 -6.39
N GLY A 280 -10.93 -25.45 -7.07
CA GLY A 280 -11.05 -25.21 -8.50
C GLY A 280 -12.37 -24.60 -8.95
N ALA A 281 -13.32 -24.35 -8.03
CA ALA A 281 -14.64 -23.84 -8.38
C ALA A 281 -14.95 -22.50 -7.71
N TYR A 282 -15.05 -22.45 -6.38
CA TYR A 282 -15.39 -21.22 -5.67
C TYR A 282 -15.16 -21.32 -4.15
N ALA A 283 -15.02 -20.16 -3.50
CA ALA A 283 -15.18 -19.98 -2.06
C ALA A 283 -16.44 -19.19 -1.74
N GLU A 284 -17.01 -19.36 -0.54
CA GLU A 284 -18.23 -18.71 -0.08
C GLU A 284 -18.10 -18.23 1.35
N ASN A 285 -18.41 -16.95 1.59
CA ASN A 285 -18.53 -16.32 2.88
C ASN A 285 -19.94 -15.87 3.13
N ASN A 286 -20.42 -16.05 4.37
CA ASN A 286 -21.72 -15.55 4.82
C ASN A 286 -21.53 -14.53 5.94
N ILE A 287 -22.55 -13.72 6.15
CA ILE A 287 -22.55 -12.74 7.23
C ILE A 287 -22.36 -13.36 8.62
N ASN A 288 -21.59 -12.67 9.45
CA ASN A 288 -21.43 -12.97 10.88
C ASN A 288 -22.19 -11.93 11.72
N GLU A 289 -23.43 -12.21 12.06
CA GLU A 289 -24.30 -11.30 12.82
C GLU A 289 -23.76 -10.93 14.22
N ASN A 290 -22.75 -11.63 14.72
CA ASN A 290 -22.13 -11.36 16.02
C ASN A 290 -21.05 -10.27 15.96
N ASN A 291 -20.62 -9.87 14.76
CA ASN A 291 -19.58 -8.87 14.64
C ASN A 291 -20.12 -7.47 14.98
N PHE A 292 -19.43 -6.75 15.87
CA PHE A 292 -19.89 -5.45 16.36
C PHE A 292 -19.78 -4.34 15.32
N THR A 293 -19.00 -4.53 14.27
CA THR A 293 -18.83 -3.51 13.21
C THR A 293 -20.02 -3.44 12.25
N ILE A 294 -20.95 -4.39 12.32
CA ILE A 294 -22.12 -4.40 11.44
C ILE A 294 -22.98 -3.15 11.65
N GLY A 295 -23.14 -2.38 10.57
CA GLY A 295 -23.91 -1.13 10.61
C GLY A 295 -23.23 -0.01 11.40
N MET A 296 -21.94 -0.13 11.67
CA MET A 296 -21.13 0.94 12.21
C MET A 296 -20.90 2.02 11.13
N THR A 297 -20.72 3.25 11.55
CA THR A 297 -20.26 4.33 10.68
C THR A 297 -18.95 4.88 11.24
N VAL A 298 -17.97 5.05 10.38
CA VAL A 298 -16.71 5.73 10.68
C VAL A 298 -16.74 7.10 10.01
N GLU A 299 -16.37 8.12 10.76
CA GLU A 299 -16.23 9.50 10.30
C GLU A 299 -14.84 10.02 10.63
N GLU A 300 -14.16 10.58 9.64
CA GLU A 300 -12.91 11.30 9.81
C GLU A 300 -13.10 12.76 9.37
N PHE A 301 -12.53 13.67 10.14
CA PHE A 301 -12.73 15.11 9.97
C PHE A 301 -11.44 15.78 9.50
N THR A 302 -11.56 16.90 8.79
CA THR A 302 -10.41 17.66 8.26
C THR A 302 -9.49 18.23 9.34
N ASN A 303 -9.96 18.30 10.60
CA ASN A 303 -9.15 18.66 11.76
C ASN A 303 -8.40 17.46 12.37
N GLY A 304 -8.51 16.27 11.79
CA GLY A 304 -7.90 15.03 12.25
C GLY A 304 -8.69 14.27 13.31
N ALA A 305 -9.86 14.77 13.73
CA ALA A 305 -10.72 14.04 14.64
C ALA A 305 -11.29 12.78 13.97
N TYR A 306 -11.44 11.73 14.77
CA TYR A 306 -12.01 10.44 14.38
C TYR A 306 -13.22 10.14 15.24
N ARG A 307 -14.26 9.60 14.63
CA ARG A 307 -15.46 9.09 15.33
C ARG A 307 -15.94 7.80 14.69
N GLU A 308 -16.21 6.79 15.50
CA GLU A 308 -16.97 5.61 15.08
C GLU A 308 -18.20 5.45 15.96
N PHE A 309 -19.31 5.02 15.39
CA PHE A 309 -20.54 4.77 16.15
C PHE A 309 -21.39 3.70 15.51
N SER A 310 -22.15 2.98 16.35
CA SER A 310 -23.16 2.02 15.91
C SER A 310 -24.39 2.08 16.80
N ASN A 311 -25.51 2.44 16.21
CA ASN A 311 -26.79 2.45 16.93
C ASN A 311 -27.27 1.04 17.29
N LYS A 312 -26.88 0.03 16.49
CA LYS A 312 -27.26 -1.38 16.71
C LYS A 312 -26.64 -1.95 17.99
N PHE A 313 -25.39 -1.57 18.27
CA PHE A 313 -24.62 -2.07 19.40
C PHE A 313 -24.44 -1.04 20.53
N GLY A 314 -24.97 0.17 20.36
CA GLY A 314 -24.80 1.25 21.34
C GLY A 314 -23.34 1.70 21.51
N HIS A 315 -22.53 1.51 20.46
CA HIS A 315 -21.12 1.85 20.46
C HIS A 315 -20.91 3.27 19.95
N GLU A 316 -20.08 4.04 20.63
CA GLU A 316 -19.54 5.30 20.16
C GLU A 316 -18.11 5.46 20.71
N PHE A 317 -17.19 5.80 19.83
CA PHE A 317 -15.81 6.11 20.19
C PHE A 317 -15.37 7.36 19.44
N VAL A 318 -14.69 8.27 20.14
CA VAL A 318 -14.14 9.52 19.59
C VAL A 318 -12.68 9.63 20.02
N ALA A 319 -11.82 9.95 19.07
CA ALA A 319 -10.38 10.13 19.30
C ALA A 319 -9.81 11.28 18.47
N TYR A 320 -8.61 11.69 18.82
CA TYR A 320 -7.79 12.66 18.08
C TYR A 320 -8.40 14.05 17.93
N GLY A 321 -9.25 14.43 18.85
CA GLY A 321 -9.88 15.74 18.91
C GLY A 321 -11.40 15.69 18.92
N THR A 322 -12.01 16.85 18.80
CA THR A 322 -13.47 16.98 18.75
C THR A 322 -13.93 16.88 17.31
N PRO A 323 -14.95 16.05 17.00
CA PRO A 323 -15.53 15.94 15.67
C PRO A 323 -16.21 17.25 15.25
N GLU A 324 -15.48 18.18 14.68
CA GLU A 324 -15.94 19.51 14.27
C GLU A 324 -15.42 19.86 12.87
N GLY A 325 -16.19 20.64 12.14
CA GLY A 325 -15.79 21.12 10.81
C GLY A 325 -16.27 20.23 9.66
N ASN A 326 -15.50 20.20 8.58
CA ASN A 326 -15.84 19.41 7.41
C ASN A 326 -15.47 17.95 7.63
N MET A 327 -16.40 17.06 7.30
CA MET A 327 -16.14 15.63 7.20
C MET A 327 -15.24 15.36 5.98
N ALA A 328 -14.12 14.71 6.19
CA ALA A 328 -13.19 14.32 5.15
C ALA A 328 -13.55 12.95 4.57
N LEU A 329 -14.00 12.02 5.45
CA LEU A 329 -14.37 10.68 5.08
C LEU A 329 -15.57 10.21 5.93
N GLU A 330 -16.59 9.61 5.32
CA GLU A 330 -17.69 8.89 5.98
C GLU A 330 -17.79 7.49 5.40
N VAL A 331 -17.65 6.49 6.26
CA VAL A 331 -17.66 5.08 5.86
C VAL A 331 -18.75 4.33 6.60
N PRO A 332 -19.82 3.96 5.91
CA PRO A 332 -20.78 3.00 6.48
C PRO A 332 -20.23 1.57 6.35
N TYR A 333 -20.18 0.86 7.46
CA TYR A 333 -19.79 -0.56 7.49
C TYR A 333 -21.00 -1.44 7.21
N GLY A 334 -20.83 -2.37 6.27
CA GLY A 334 -21.77 -3.45 6.00
C GLY A 334 -21.67 -4.61 7.00
N PRO A 335 -21.82 -5.84 6.52
CA PRO A 335 -22.06 -6.24 5.13
C PRO A 335 -23.44 -5.82 4.61
N PHE A 336 -23.48 -5.41 3.33
CA PHE A 336 -24.72 -5.04 2.65
C PHE A 336 -25.25 -6.19 1.77
N PHE A 337 -24.58 -7.33 1.81
CA PHE A 337 -24.92 -8.58 1.14
C PHE A 337 -24.92 -9.71 2.16
N GLU A 338 -25.85 -10.67 2.02
CA GLU A 338 -25.92 -11.85 2.88
C GLU A 338 -24.76 -12.82 2.61
N THR A 339 -24.34 -12.89 1.35
CA THR A 339 -23.30 -13.81 0.87
C THR A 339 -22.31 -13.08 -0.03
N VAL A 340 -21.04 -13.37 0.15
CA VAL A 340 -19.97 -13.07 -0.81
C VAL A 340 -19.51 -14.37 -1.43
N LEU A 341 -19.65 -14.49 -2.74
CA LEU A 341 -19.23 -15.64 -3.52
C LEU A 341 -17.97 -15.29 -4.30
N TYR A 342 -16.97 -16.19 -4.27
CA TYR A 342 -15.70 -16.01 -4.94
C TYR A 342 -15.47 -17.10 -5.98
N PRO A 343 -16.13 -17.06 -7.16
CA PRO A 343 -15.91 -18.05 -8.22
C PRO A 343 -14.51 -17.86 -8.85
N VAL A 344 -13.88 -18.98 -9.23
CA VAL A 344 -12.56 -19.01 -9.85
C VAL A 344 -12.71 -19.00 -11.37
N TYR A 345 -12.00 -18.08 -12.03
CA TYR A 345 -12.01 -17.92 -13.48
C TYR A 345 -10.60 -17.73 -14.03
N SER A 346 -10.38 -18.08 -15.30
CA SER A 346 -9.26 -17.48 -16.04
C SER A 346 -9.54 -15.99 -16.29
N GLN A 347 -8.50 -15.19 -16.49
CA GLN A 347 -8.63 -13.74 -16.63
C GLN A 347 -9.65 -13.34 -17.72
N ASP A 348 -9.54 -13.93 -18.92
CA ASP A 348 -10.44 -13.61 -20.02
C ASP A 348 -11.90 -14.00 -19.71
N ALA A 349 -12.10 -15.15 -19.07
CA ALA A 349 -13.42 -15.61 -18.68
C ALA A 349 -14.02 -14.73 -17.57
N ALA A 350 -13.23 -14.22 -16.64
CA ALA A 350 -13.67 -13.33 -15.57
C ALA A 350 -14.24 -12.01 -16.14
N TYR A 351 -13.57 -11.40 -17.12
CA TYR A 351 -14.08 -10.17 -17.75
C TYR A 351 -15.29 -10.41 -18.64
N LEU A 352 -15.40 -11.56 -19.28
CA LEU A 352 -16.63 -11.95 -19.99
C LEU A 352 -17.79 -12.16 -19.00
N ALA A 353 -17.52 -12.79 -17.85
CA ALA A 353 -18.50 -12.97 -16.79
C ALA A 353 -18.96 -11.62 -16.19
N LEU A 354 -18.04 -10.65 -16.05
CA LEU A 354 -18.39 -9.28 -15.64
C LEU A 354 -19.30 -8.58 -16.68
N GLN A 355 -18.98 -8.70 -17.97
CA GLN A 355 -19.80 -8.13 -19.05
C GLN A 355 -21.18 -8.79 -19.17
N SER A 356 -21.29 -10.08 -18.87
CA SER A 356 -22.58 -10.79 -18.84
C SER A 356 -23.39 -10.61 -17.56
N GLY A 357 -22.80 -10.04 -16.51
CA GLY A 357 -23.41 -9.89 -15.19
C GLY A 357 -23.41 -11.17 -14.34
N GLU A 358 -22.60 -12.16 -14.71
CA GLU A 358 -22.40 -13.35 -13.88
C GLU A 358 -21.54 -13.09 -12.65
N VAL A 359 -20.64 -12.09 -12.71
CA VAL A 359 -19.88 -11.59 -11.57
C VAL A 359 -20.02 -10.08 -11.46
N ASP A 360 -19.83 -9.54 -10.26
CA ASP A 360 -20.01 -8.13 -9.97
C ASP A 360 -18.67 -7.38 -9.95
N ILE A 361 -17.58 -8.07 -9.61
CA ILE A 361 -16.20 -7.53 -9.51
C ILE A 361 -15.23 -8.57 -10.03
N VAL A 362 -14.16 -8.13 -10.69
CA VAL A 362 -12.99 -8.97 -11.00
C VAL A 362 -11.83 -8.50 -10.13
N LEU A 363 -11.35 -9.37 -9.25
CA LEU A 363 -10.15 -9.11 -8.45
C LEU A 363 -8.91 -9.42 -9.31
N ASN A 364 -8.18 -8.37 -9.68
CA ASN A 364 -6.97 -8.49 -10.49
C ASN A 364 -5.82 -7.69 -9.87
N PRO A 365 -4.87 -8.34 -9.17
CA PRO A 365 -3.76 -7.65 -8.50
C PRO A 365 -2.88 -6.81 -9.44
N SER A 366 -2.89 -7.13 -10.73
CA SER A 366 -2.15 -6.37 -11.75
C SER A 366 -2.97 -5.21 -12.34
N GLY A 367 -4.26 -5.12 -12.01
CA GLY A 367 -5.18 -4.17 -12.61
C GLY A 367 -5.49 -4.46 -14.08
N LEU A 368 -6.31 -3.62 -14.68
CA LEU A 368 -6.68 -3.71 -16.10
C LEU A 368 -5.52 -3.27 -17.00
N SER A 369 -5.14 -4.10 -17.95
CA SER A 369 -4.31 -3.66 -19.08
C SER A 369 -5.02 -2.58 -19.91
N GLN A 370 -4.26 -1.80 -20.67
CA GLN A 370 -4.84 -0.77 -21.54
C GLN A 370 -5.87 -1.36 -22.52
N GLY A 371 -5.56 -2.50 -23.14
CA GLY A 371 -6.47 -3.15 -24.07
C GLY A 371 -7.80 -3.56 -23.43
N LEU A 372 -7.77 -4.06 -22.19
CA LEU A 372 -8.97 -4.37 -21.41
C LEU A 372 -9.75 -3.09 -21.03
N ARG A 373 -9.06 -2.02 -20.62
CA ARG A 373 -9.71 -0.73 -20.34
C ARG A 373 -10.46 -0.20 -21.56
N ASP A 374 -9.81 -0.20 -22.73
CA ASP A 374 -10.40 0.26 -23.98
C ASP A 374 -11.62 -0.59 -24.37
N GLN A 375 -11.54 -1.91 -24.14
CA GLN A 375 -12.64 -2.84 -24.41
C GLN A 375 -13.84 -2.60 -23.47
N LEU A 376 -13.59 -2.38 -22.17
CA LEU A 376 -14.63 -2.29 -21.16
C LEU A 376 -15.22 -0.88 -21.02
N SER A 377 -14.47 0.17 -21.39
CA SER A 377 -14.88 1.57 -21.21
C SER A 377 -16.16 1.98 -21.95
N GLY A 378 -16.56 1.22 -22.98
CA GLY A 378 -17.79 1.44 -23.73
C GLY A 378 -19.02 0.73 -23.18
N ASP A 379 -18.88 -0.13 -22.17
CA ASP A 379 -19.99 -0.89 -21.61
C ASP A 379 -20.69 -0.08 -20.50
N PRO A 380 -21.99 0.29 -20.67
CA PRO A 380 -22.72 1.09 -19.69
C PRO A 380 -22.96 0.36 -18.36
N ASN A 381 -22.78 -0.96 -18.31
CA ASN A 381 -22.96 -1.77 -17.12
C ASN A 381 -21.67 -1.94 -16.31
N ILE A 382 -20.54 -1.42 -16.80
CA ILE A 382 -19.24 -1.53 -16.16
C ILE A 382 -18.72 -0.16 -15.77
N GLN A 383 -18.21 -0.05 -14.57
CA GLN A 383 -17.48 1.11 -14.08
C GLN A 383 -15.99 0.75 -13.96
N ILE A 384 -15.13 1.62 -14.51
CA ILE A 384 -13.69 1.53 -14.36
C ILE A 384 -13.24 2.63 -13.41
N VAL A 385 -12.49 2.25 -12.38
CA VAL A 385 -11.90 3.19 -11.42
C VAL A 385 -10.38 3.07 -11.44
N ARG A 386 -9.71 4.19 -11.19
CA ARG A 386 -8.27 4.26 -11.01
C ARG A 386 -7.97 4.30 -9.51
N ASN A 387 -7.14 3.40 -9.05
CA ASN A 387 -6.67 3.33 -7.67
C ASN A 387 -5.16 3.56 -7.60
N ALA A 388 -4.70 4.02 -6.45
CA ALA A 388 -3.29 4.09 -6.14
C ALA A 388 -2.68 2.69 -6.02
N GLN A 389 -1.43 2.54 -6.42
CA GLN A 389 -0.64 1.35 -6.12
C GLN A 389 0.37 1.67 -5.04
N ASN A 390 0.40 0.89 -3.99
CA ASN A 390 1.46 0.96 -3.00
C ASN A 390 2.65 0.10 -3.45
N GLY A 391 3.49 0.67 -4.31
CA GLY A 391 4.64 -0.02 -4.87
C GLY A 391 5.31 0.79 -5.98
N PHE A 392 6.46 0.32 -6.45
CA PHE A 392 7.21 0.99 -7.51
C PHE A 392 8.06 0.01 -8.32
N ARG A 393 8.51 0.48 -9.49
CA ARG A 393 9.53 -0.18 -10.34
C ARG A 393 10.85 0.58 -10.20
N TYR A 394 11.97 -0.15 -10.24
CA TYR A 394 13.28 0.40 -9.98
C TYR A 394 14.37 -0.37 -10.73
N ILE A 395 15.53 0.24 -10.84
CA ILE A 395 16.79 -0.45 -11.15
C ILE A 395 17.66 -0.51 -9.90
N GLU A 396 18.35 -1.60 -9.77
CA GLU A 396 19.24 -1.96 -8.66
C GLU A 396 20.63 -2.24 -9.17
N PHE A 397 21.63 -1.85 -8.39
CA PHE A 397 23.05 -1.98 -8.73
C PHE A 397 23.71 -2.97 -7.78
N ASN A 398 24.48 -3.90 -8.32
CA ASN A 398 25.34 -4.77 -7.52
C ASN A 398 26.55 -3.99 -6.98
N GLN A 399 26.45 -3.45 -5.78
CA GLN A 399 27.48 -2.62 -5.16
C GLN A 399 28.64 -3.44 -4.55
N ALA A 400 28.56 -4.78 -4.59
CA ALA A 400 29.74 -5.63 -4.36
C ALA A 400 30.72 -5.55 -5.52
N LYS A 401 30.29 -5.06 -6.70
CA LYS A 401 31.17 -4.81 -7.87
C LYS A 401 31.96 -3.51 -7.67
N PRO A 402 33.29 -3.50 -7.91
CA PRO A 402 34.14 -2.34 -7.60
C PRO A 402 33.71 -1.02 -8.26
N TYR A 403 33.14 -1.07 -9.46
CA TYR A 403 32.69 0.09 -10.22
C TYR A 403 31.36 0.67 -9.74
N PHE A 404 30.63 -0.03 -8.87
CA PHE A 404 29.42 0.45 -8.20
C PHE A 404 29.61 0.69 -6.69
N GLN A 405 30.78 0.36 -6.14
CA GLN A 405 31.07 0.45 -4.72
C GLN A 405 31.60 1.83 -4.29
N GLY A 406 31.29 2.24 -3.08
CA GLY A 406 31.83 3.45 -2.41
C GLY A 406 31.49 4.75 -3.16
N GLU A 407 32.27 5.82 -2.91
CA GLU A 407 32.04 7.15 -3.49
C GLU A 407 32.19 7.16 -5.02
N THR A 408 33.14 6.39 -5.55
CA THR A 408 33.31 6.25 -7.02
C THR A 408 32.08 5.61 -7.66
N GLY A 409 31.57 4.52 -7.08
CA GLY A 409 30.35 3.85 -7.56
C GLY A 409 29.11 4.70 -7.37
N LYS A 410 29.02 5.47 -6.28
CA LYS A 410 27.95 6.44 -6.05
C LYS A 410 27.90 7.49 -7.17
N ALA A 411 29.05 8.01 -7.61
CA ALA A 411 29.10 8.94 -8.73
C ALA A 411 28.55 8.31 -10.04
N VAL A 412 28.83 7.02 -10.29
CA VAL A 412 28.28 6.29 -11.44
C VAL A 412 26.75 6.22 -11.34
N ARG A 413 26.20 5.83 -10.18
CA ARG A 413 24.76 5.75 -9.96
C ARG A 413 24.08 7.12 -10.10
N GLN A 414 24.69 8.19 -9.55
CA GLN A 414 24.19 9.56 -9.68
C GLN A 414 24.22 10.07 -11.13
N ALA A 415 25.27 9.76 -11.88
CA ALA A 415 25.34 10.10 -13.30
C ALA A 415 24.30 9.36 -14.13
N ILE A 416 24.04 8.08 -13.84
CA ILE A 416 22.98 7.31 -14.47
C ILE A 416 21.60 7.90 -14.10
N ALA A 417 21.36 8.22 -12.83
CA ALA A 417 20.11 8.87 -12.38
C ALA A 417 19.88 10.23 -13.06
N CYS A 418 20.96 11.02 -13.24
CA CYS A 418 20.90 12.28 -13.98
C CYS A 418 20.50 12.09 -15.46
N GLN A 419 20.98 11.01 -16.11
CA GLN A 419 20.67 10.73 -17.51
C GLN A 419 19.25 10.20 -17.71
N ILE A 420 18.70 9.45 -16.76
CA ILE A 420 17.34 8.91 -16.85
C ILE A 420 16.33 10.06 -16.78
N ASN A 421 15.65 10.31 -17.89
CA ASN A 421 14.58 11.31 -17.97
C ASN A 421 13.23 10.66 -17.65
N LEU A 422 12.85 10.66 -16.37
CA LEU A 422 11.61 10.04 -15.91
C LEU A 422 10.36 10.69 -16.53
N ASP A 423 10.34 12.00 -16.71
CA ASP A 423 9.20 12.69 -17.34
C ASP A 423 9.01 12.23 -18.79
N PHE A 424 10.11 12.15 -19.56
CA PHE A 424 10.06 11.61 -20.91
C PHE A 424 9.66 10.14 -20.92
N LEU A 425 10.22 9.33 -20.03
CA LEU A 425 9.91 7.91 -19.92
C LEU A 425 8.40 7.70 -19.63
N THR A 426 7.88 8.36 -18.60
CA THR A 426 6.50 8.15 -18.17
C THR A 426 5.48 8.75 -19.12
N GLN A 427 5.69 9.99 -19.60
CA GLN A 427 4.70 10.70 -20.41
C GLN A 427 4.79 10.38 -21.91
N ASN A 428 5.99 10.20 -22.46
CA ASN A 428 6.16 10.02 -23.89
C ASN A 428 6.32 8.54 -24.27
N VAL A 429 7.18 7.80 -23.56
CA VAL A 429 7.47 6.39 -23.87
C VAL A 429 6.34 5.51 -23.39
N LEU A 430 5.95 5.64 -22.11
CA LEU A 430 4.90 4.85 -21.46
C LEU A 430 3.52 5.50 -21.55
N GLN A 431 3.40 6.61 -22.29
CA GLN A 431 2.13 7.27 -22.67
C GLN A 431 1.23 7.64 -21.47
N GLY A 432 1.81 8.03 -20.35
CA GLY A 432 1.06 8.40 -19.14
C GLY A 432 0.37 7.23 -18.44
N GLN A 433 0.74 5.98 -18.74
CA GLN A 433 0.19 4.81 -18.06
C GLN A 433 0.73 4.63 -16.65
N VAL A 434 1.83 5.31 -16.32
CA VAL A 434 2.54 5.21 -15.05
C VAL A 434 2.86 6.60 -14.52
N GLU A 435 3.16 6.70 -13.24
CA GLU A 435 3.55 7.94 -12.58
C GLU A 435 5.02 7.85 -12.12
N PRO A 436 5.82 8.92 -12.26
CA PRO A 436 7.21 8.90 -11.84
C PRO A 436 7.30 8.81 -10.31
N VAL A 437 8.28 8.08 -9.81
CA VAL A 437 8.57 7.94 -8.38
C VAL A 437 10.02 8.31 -8.12
N TYR A 438 10.24 9.22 -7.16
CA TYR A 438 11.56 9.77 -6.86
C TYR A 438 12.14 9.31 -5.52
N THR A 439 11.35 8.61 -4.73
CA THR A 439 11.75 8.00 -3.46
C THR A 439 11.10 6.63 -3.33
N LEU A 440 11.56 5.82 -2.39
CA LEU A 440 10.97 4.49 -2.11
C LEU A 440 9.54 4.56 -1.57
N VAL A 441 9.12 5.71 -1.06
CA VAL A 441 7.75 5.92 -0.57
C VAL A 441 6.92 6.53 -1.69
N PRO A 442 5.89 5.85 -2.21
CA PRO A 442 4.99 6.42 -3.21
C PRO A 442 4.25 7.65 -2.68
N SER A 443 3.93 8.60 -3.57
CA SER A 443 3.24 9.86 -3.23
C SER A 443 1.85 9.66 -2.60
N ASP A 444 1.22 8.54 -2.88
CA ASP A 444 -0.10 8.18 -2.34
C ASP A 444 -0.03 7.79 -0.85
N LEU A 445 1.15 7.37 -0.36
CA LEU A 445 1.46 7.23 1.06
C LEU A 445 1.71 8.59 1.73
N THR A 446 0.76 9.49 1.62
CA THR A 446 0.91 10.94 1.90
C THR A 446 1.53 11.28 3.24
N TYR A 447 1.25 10.50 4.29
CA TYR A 447 1.83 10.74 5.62
C TYR A 447 3.33 10.47 5.67
N TRP A 448 3.81 9.43 4.97
CA TRP A 448 5.21 8.99 4.96
C TRP A 448 6.01 9.54 3.78
N TYR A 449 5.36 10.11 2.78
CA TYR A 449 6.00 10.63 1.57
C TYR A 449 6.74 11.94 1.85
N ASN A 450 8.03 11.99 1.53
CA ASN A 450 8.82 13.20 1.58
C ASN A 450 8.94 13.83 0.18
N PRO A 451 8.28 14.97 -0.09
CA PRO A 451 8.39 15.66 -1.38
C PRO A 451 9.72 16.40 -1.57
N GLU A 452 10.53 16.56 -0.53
CA GLU A 452 11.77 17.35 -0.53
C GLU A 452 13.03 16.49 -0.82
N VAL A 453 12.85 15.25 -1.32
CA VAL A 453 13.99 14.41 -1.68
C VAL A 453 14.78 14.99 -2.84
N PRO A 454 16.12 14.84 -2.89
CA PRO A 454 16.90 15.30 -4.00
C PRO A 454 16.58 14.50 -5.26
N ILE A 455 16.34 15.19 -6.38
CA ILE A 455 16.08 14.59 -7.69
C ILE A 455 17.20 15.04 -8.64
N PHE A 456 17.98 14.07 -9.10
CA PHE A 456 19.10 14.37 -9.99
C PHE A 456 18.64 14.89 -11.34
N CYS A 457 19.16 16.06 -11.72
CA CYS A 457 18.94 16.69 -13.03
C CYS A 457 17.47 16.92 -13.41
N GLN A 458 16.58 17.09 -12.42
CA GLN A 458 15.17 17.38 -12.66
C GLN A 458 15.01 18.68 -13.46
N GLY A 459 14.14 18.67 -14.47
CA GLY A 459 13.84 19.83 -15.30
C GLY A 459 14.95 20.21 -16.29
N MET A 460 16.09 19.53 -16.29
CA MET A 460 17.19 19.77 -17.23
C MET A 460 16.86 19.23 -18.63
N THR A 461 17.31 19.95 -19.63
CA THR A 461 17.31 19.48 -21.03
C THR A 461 18.29 18.33 -21.23
N GLU A 462 18.19 17.60 -22.35
CA GLU A 462 19.12 16.52 -22.69
C GLU A 462 20.58 17.00 -22.72
N ALA A 463 20.83 18.21 -23.25
CA ALA A 463 22.15 18.83 -23.27
C ALA A 463 22.71 19.11 -21.86
N GLU A 464 21.87 19.61 -20.96
CA GLU A 464 22.25 19.87 -19.57
C GLU A 464 22.48 18.58 -18.80
N ARG A 465 21.64 17.55 -18.99
CA ARG A 465 21.78 16.24 -18.35
C ARG A 465 23.11 15.57 -18.69
N ILE A 466 23.45 15.47 -19.99
CA ILE A 466 24.69 14.81 -20.38
C ILE A 466 25.91 15.60 -19.90
N THR A 467 25.84 16.93 -19.88
CA THR A 467 26.91 17.79 -19.38
C THR A 467 27.12 17.60 -17.88
N GLU A 468 26.03 17.55 -17.11
CA GLU A 468 26.09 17.38 -15.65
C GLU A 468 26.54 15.96 -15.28
N ALA A 469 26.01 14.93 -15.94
CA ALA A 469 26.42 13.55 -15.70
C ALA A 469 27.93 13.36 -16.01
N ALA A 470 28.42 13.97 -17.10
CA ALA A 470 29.86 13.97 -17.43
C ALA A 470 30.68 14.70 -16.37
N ARG A 471 30.18 15.82 -15.82
CA ARG A 471 30.84 16.57 -14.74
C ARG A 471 30.95 15.70 -13.47
N ILE A 472 29.84 15.05 -13.04
CA ILE A 472 29.81 14.15 -11.87
C ILE A 472 30.91 13.07 -12.02
N LEU A 473 30.95 12.40 -13.16
CA LEU A 473 31.93 11.33 -13.41
C LEU A 473 33.36 11.86 -13.48
N THR A 474 33.57 13.03 -14.11
CA THR A 474 34.92 13.64 -14.21
C THR A 474 35.45 14.03 -12.83
N GLU A 475 34.62 14.58 -11.96
CA GLU A 475 34.97 14.94 -10.57
C GLU A 475 35.33 13.70 -9.74
N ALA A 476 34.68 12.56 -10.02
CA ALA A 476 35.00 11.26 -9.41
C ALA A 476 36.24 10.59 -10.01
N GLY A 477 36.89 11.19 -11.01
CA GLY A 477 38.13 10.72 -11.60
C GLY A 477 37.99 9.83 -12.84
N PHE A 478 36.79 9.66 -13.39
CA PHE A 478 36.59 8.94 -14.65
C PHE A 478 37.11 9.75 -15.84
N THR A 479 37.63 9.04 -16.85
CA THR A 479 38.14 9.63 -18.07
C THR A 479 37.65 8.87 -19.31
N TRP A 480 37.77 9.49 -20.49
CA TRP A 480 37.33 8.90 -21.77
C TRP A 480 38.40 9.15 -22.86
N ASP A 481 38.38 8.33 -23.88
CA ASP A 481 39.05 8.65 -25.12
C ASP A 481 38.28 9.77 -25.88
N VAL A 482 36.94 9.73 -25.86
CA VAL A 482 36.02 10.80 -26.26
C VAL A 482 35.01 11.01 -25.15
N PRO A 483 35.00 12.16 -24.44
CA PRO A 483 34.03 12.39 -23.38
C PRO A 483 32.61 12.58 -23.93
N PRO A 484 31.57 12.17 -23.17
CA PRO A 484 30.19 12.42 -23.55
C PRO A 484 29.90 13.94 -23.57
N SER A 485 29.14 14.39 -24.56
CA SER A 485 28.80 15.81 -24.73
C SER A 485 27.55 15.98 -25.58
N TYR A 486 27.12 17.20 -25.79
CA TYR A 486 26.00 17.54 -26.66
C TYR A 486 26.45 18.39 -27.84
N ASN A 487 26.03 17.99 -29.04
CA ASN A 487 26.18 18.80 -30.24
C ASN A 487 24.88 19.60 -30.48
N ASP A 488 24.97 20.92 -30.50
CA ASP A 488 23.81 21.82 -30.75
C ASP A 488 23.37 21.87 -32.23
N GLY A 489 24.06 21.14 -33.08
CA GLY A 489 23.76 21.04 -34.52
C GLY A 489 24.02 22.34 -35.31
N GLY A 490 24.72 23.34 -34.73
CA GLY A 490 24.97 24.61 -35.38
C GLY A 490 23.70 25.35 -35.83
N GLY A 491 22.59 25.14 -35.15
CA GLY A 491 21.26 25.67 -35.47
C GLY A 491 20.39 24.72 -36.31
N SER A 492 20.87 23.51 -36.63
CA SER A 492 20.09 22.45 -37.29
C SER A 492 19.61 21.41 -36.28
N ALA A 493 18.34 21.36 -36.01
CA ALA A 493 17.76 20.34 -35.11
C ALA A 493 18.01 18.89 -35.59
N ARG A 494 18.27 18.67 -36.86
CA ARG A 494 18.60 17.37 -37.44
C ARG A 494 19.99 16.87 -37.03
N ASP A 495 20.91 17.80 -36.83
CA ASP A 495 22.32 17.52 -36.53
C ASP A 495 22.62 17.67 -35.02
N ALA A 496 21.62 18.11 -34.23
CA ALA A 496 21.69 18.21 -32.79
C ALA A 496 21.50 16.82 -32.12
N GLY A 497 22.20 16.58 -31.02
CA GLY A 497 22.04 15.35 -30.22
C GLY A 497 23.23 15.03 -29.34
N VAL A 498 23.12 13.98 -28.57
CA VAL A 498 24.16 13.50 -27.67
C VAL A 498 25.29 12.85 -28.45
N ILE A 499 26.50 13.28 -28.16
CA ILE A 499 27.76 12.59 -28.55
C ILE A 499 28.08 11.60 -27.42
N TYR A 500 28.04 10.32 -27.75
CA TYR A 500 28.29 9.25 -26.79
C TYR A 500 29.73 9.25 -26.31
N GLY A 501 29.95 9.01 -25.02
CA GLY A 501 31.26 8.74 -24.48
C GLY A 501 31.87 7.47 -25.10
N VAL A 502 33.18 7.50 -25.33
CA VAL A 502 33.92 6.35 -25.89
C VAL A 502 35.17 6.08 -25.07
N GLY A 503 35.41 4.80 -24.77
CA GLY A 503 36.61 4.37 -24.07
C GLY A 503 36.67 4.89 -22.63
N MET A 504 35.55 4.79 -21.91
CA MET A 504 35.47 5.17 -20.50
C MET A 504 36.43 4.35 -19.65
N LYS A 505 37.13 5.03 -18.75
CA LYS A 505 38.09 4.44 -17.82
C LYS A 505 37.76 4.79 -16.38
N LEU A 506 37.96 3.83 -15.50
CA LEU A 506 37.89 4.01 -14.05
C LEU A 506 38.95 5.00 -13.56
N PRO A 507 38.85 5.53 -12.32
CA PRO A 507 39.85 6.47 -11.78
C PRO A 507 41.27 5.93 -11.69
N ASP A 508 41.46 4.62 -11.69
CA ASP A 508 42.77 3.97 -11.76
C ASP A 508 43.37 3.85 -13.18
N GLY A 509 42.58 4.29 -14.18
CA GLY A 509 42.96 4.25 -15.61
C GLY A 509 42.62 2.93 -16.32
N THR A 510 42.05 1.94 -15.62
CA THR A 510 41.58 0.70 -16.26
C THR A 510 40.28 0.95 -17.05
N PRO A 511 40.06 0.25 -18.19
CA PRO A 511 38.80 0.37 -18.92
C PRO A 511 37.60 0.01 -18.03
N PHE A 512 36.52 0.76 -18.18
CA PHE A 512 35.24 0.36 -17.56
C PHE A 512 34.79 -0.97 -18.16
N PRO A 513 34.44 -2.00 -17.35
CA PRO A 513 34.08 -3.31 -17.87
C PRO A 513 32.74 -3.26 -18.62
N GLU A 514 32.52 -4.25 -19.49
CA GLU A 514 31.19 -4.50 -20.03
C GLU A 514 30.30 -5.03 -18.91
N ILE A 515 29.08 -4.46 -18.77
CA ILE A 515 28.11 -4.80 -17.72
C ILE A 515 26.78 -5.21 -18.34
N ASP A 516 26.00 -6.02 -17.59
CA ASP A 516 24.65 -6.42 -17.97
C ASP A 516 23.58 -5.57 -17.31
N LEU A 517 22.46 -5.38 -18.01
CA LEU A 517 21.18 -4.87 -17.48
C LEU A 517 20.11 -5.94 -17.71
N GLN A 518 19.73 -6.66 -16.68
CA GLN A 518 18.71 -7.69 -16.75
C GLN A 518 17.32 -7.09 -16.49
N ALA A 519 16.37 -7.34 -17.38
CA ALA A 519 15.00 -6.89 -17.26
C ALA A 519 14.01 -8.00 -17.66
N PRO A 520 12.79 -8.04 -17.07
CA PRO A 520 11.76 -8.98 -17.51
C PRO A 520 11.38 -8.73 -18.97
N GLY A 521 11.11 -9.81 -19.70
CA GLY A 521 10.66 -9.70 -21.08
C GLY A 521 9.25 -9.12 -21.22
N PRO A 522 8.89 -8.62 -22.43
CA PRO A 522 7.63 -7.92 -22.67
C PRO A 522 6.37 -8.81 -22.50
N GLY A 523 6.52 -10.12 -22.51
CA GLY A 523 5.42 -11.04 -22.20
C GLY A 523 5.08 -11.14 -20.71
N TYR A 524 6.00 -10.71 -19.83
CA TYR A 524 5.80 -10.66 -18.39
C TYR A 524 5.42 -9.25 -17.91
N ASP A 525 6.24 -8.24 -18.24
CA ASP A 525 5.98 -6.84 -17.91
C ASP A 525 6.42 -5.93 -19.06
N PRO A 526 5.50 -5.54 -19.95
CA PRO A 526 5.82 -4.72 -21.12
C PRO A 526 6.31 -3.32 -20.76
N LEU A 527 5.92 -2.77 -19.60
CA LEU A 527 6.36 -1.45 -19.15
C LEU A 527 7.83 -1.47 -18.74
N ARG A 528 8.25 -2.46 -17.94
CA ARG A 528 9.66 -2.66 -17.58
C ARG A 528 10.51 -2.97 -18.81
N ALA A 529 10.05 -3.89 -19.67
CA ALA A 529 10.76 -4.26 -20.88
C ALA A 529 11.02 -3.05 -21.80
N THR A 530 10.02 -2.18 -21.98
CA THR A 530 10.16 -0.97 -22.77
C THR A 530 11.12 0.02 -22.10
N SER A 531 10.99 0.21 -20.79
CA SER A 531 11.85 1.13 -20.02
C SER A 531 13.32 0.72 -20.08
N ALA A 532 13.61 -0.57 -20.00
CA ALA A 532 14.97 -1.11 -20.01
C ALA A 532 15.73 -0.71 -21.29
N VAL A 533 15.07 -0.69 -22.45
CA VAL A 533 15.68 -0.27 -23.73
C VAL A 533 16.14 1.20 -23.68
N PHE A 534 15.34 2.09 -23.12
CA PHE A 534 15.71 3.50 -22.98
C PHE A 534 16.80 3.71 -21.92
N ILE A 535 16.72 2.97 -20.81
CA ILE A 535 17.72 3.03 -19.74
C ILE A 535 19.09 2.55 -20.28
N GLU A 536 19.13 1.44 -21.03
CA GLU A 536 20.36 1.00 -21.71
C GLU A 536 20.95 2.12 -22.58
N GLN A 537 20.11 2.76 -23.41
CA GLN A 537 20.55 3.84 -24.27
C GLN A 537 21.14 5.01 -23.47
N TRP A 538 20.50 5.44 -22.40
CA TRP A 538 20.97 6.52 -21.54
C TRP A 538 22.29 6.19 -20.83
N ILE A 539 22.45 4.96 -20.35
CA ILE A 539 23.71 4.51 -19.76
C ILE A 539 24.82 4.50 -20.79
N ARG A 540 24.56 4.02 -22.01
CA ARG A 540 25.51 4.02 -23.12
C ARG A 540 25.94 5.42 -23.55
N GLN A 541 25.09 6.42 -23.43
CA GLN A 541 25.44 7.81 -23.72
C GLN A 541 26.63 8.30 -22.87
N LEU A 542 26.76 7.81 -21.64
CA LEU A 542 27.85 8.11 -20.72
C LEU A 542 29.19 7.45 -21.14
N GLY A 543 29.15 6.49 -22.06
CA GLY A 543 30.31 5.69 -22.45
C GLY A 543 30.49 4.42 -21.61
N ILE A 544 29.52 4.08 -20.80
CA ILE A 544 29.45 2.82 -20.04
C ILE A 544 29.03 1.70 -21.00
N PRO A 545 29.84 0.65 -21.19
CA PRO A 545 29.50 -0.46 -22.09
C PRO A 545 28.50 -1.40 -21.41
N VAL A 546 27.21 -1.12 -21.56
CA VAL A 546 26.14 -1.93 -21.02
C VAL A 546 25.40 -2.71 -22.10
N MET A 547 24.96 -3.93 -21.78
CA MET A 547 24.12 -4.76 -22.63
C MET A 547 22.84 -5.15 -21.87
N MET A 548 21.69 -4.78 -22.42
CA MET A 548 20.38 -5.14 -21.86
C MET A 548 19.97 -6.54 -22.34
N GLU A 549 19.52 -7.37 -21.39
CA GLU A 549 19.04 -8.72 -21.64
C GLU A 549 17.63 -8.93 -21.07
N TYR A 550 16.74 -9.52 -21.88
CA TYR A 550 15.46 -10.00 -21.37
C TYR A 550 15.64 -11.33 -20.67
N THR A 551 15.51 -11.30 -19.35
CA THR A 551 15.71 -12.45 -18.46
C THR A 551 14.40 -12.86 -17.82
N PRO A 552 14.07 -14.16 -17.72
CA PRO A 552 12.88 -14.62 -16.99
C PRO A 552 12.89 -14.12 -15.54
N PHE A 553 11.75 -13.70 -15.02
CA PHE A 553 11.66 -13.07 -13.69
C PHE A 553 12.27 -13.91 -12.58
N ASN A 554 11.96 -15.23 -12.54
CA ASN A 554 12.55 -16.12 -11.53
C ASN A 554 14.07 -16.26 -11.65
N THR A 555 14.62 -16.12 -12.85
CA THR A 555 16.07 -16.10 -13.07
C THR A 555 16.68 -14.80 -12.57
N ILE A 556 16.04 -13.66 -12.80
CA ILE A 556 16.48 -12.36 -12.23
C ILE A 556 16.55 -12.46 -10.70
N ARG A 557 15.51 -13.03 -10.07
CA ARG A 557 15.49 -13.23 -8.61
C ARG A 557 16.59 -14.18 -8.11
N ALA A 558 16.87 -15.23 -8.86
CA ALA A 558 17.98 -16.14 -8.52
C ALA A 558 19.35 -15.46 -8.68
N ASN A 559 19.52 -14.65 -9.71
CA ASN A 559 20.76 -13.88 -9.94
C ASN A 559 20.96 -12.81 -8.88
N GLU A 560 19.89 -12.11 -8.46
CA GLU A 560 19.92 -11.17 -7.34
C GLU A 560 20.40 -11.86 -6.06
N ASN A 561 19.82 -13.00 -5.71
CA ASN A 561 20.17 -13.75 -4.50
C ASN A 561 21.62 -14.29 -4.53
N SER A 562 22.15 -14.60 -5.71
CA SER A 562 23.51 -15.13 -5.89
C SER A 562 24.57 -14.03 -6.16
N GLY A 563 24.14 -12.78 -6.39
CA GLY A 563 25.03 -11.69 -6.82
C GLY A 563 25.53 -11.81 -8.26
N ASP A 564 24.86 -12.59 -9.11
CA ASP A 564 25.22 -12.80 -10.52
C ASP A 564 24.49 -11.79 -11.43
N PHE A 565 24.77 -10.51 -11.21
CA PHE A 565 24.23 -9.39 -11.99
C PHE A 565 25.11 -8.15 -11.82
N ASP A 566 24.96 -7.18 -12.73
CA ASP A 566 25.51 -5.83 -12.60
C ASP A 566 24.39 -4.82 -12.31
N ILE A 567 23.34 -4.79 -13.15
CA ILE A 567 22.13 -4.00 -12.97
C ILE A 567 20.92 -4.89 -13.23
N ILE A 568 19.93 -4.84 -12.36
CA ILE A 568 18.64 -5.52 -12.56
C ILE A 568 17.47 -4.56 -12.46
N MET A 569 16.38 -4.86 -13.16
CA MET A 569 15.13 -4.11 -13.08
C MET A 569 14.05 -4.95 -12.41
N LEU A 570 13.60 -4.51 -11.23
CA LEU A 570 12.63 -5.18 -10.40
C LEU A 570 11.44 -4.26 -10.03
N GLY A 571 10.62 -4.69 -9.09
CA GLY A 571 9.53 -3.93 -8.51
C GLY A 571 9.09 -4.49 -7.19
N TRP A 572 8.67 -3.62 -6.30
CA TRP A 572 8.15 -3.95 -4.98
C TRP A 572 6.67 -3.61 -4.86
N GLY A 573 5.93 -4.47 -4.15
CA GLY A 573 4.73 -4.10 -3.42
C GLY A 573 5.12 -3.77 -1.99
N LEU A 574 4.52 -2.74 -1.40
CA LEU A 574 4.96 -2.18 -0.12
C LEU A 574 3.93 -2.38 0.97
N GLY A 575 4.40 -2.50 2.21
CA GLY A 575 3.57 -2.37 3.39
C GLY A 575 3.17 -0.91 3.66
N VAL A 576 2.16 -0.73 4.50
CA VAL A 576 1.65 0.60 4.90
C VAL A 576 2.69 1.36 5.75
N PHE A 577 3.37 0.65 6.64
CA PHE A 577 4.45 1.21 7.46
C PHE A 577 5.78 1.08 6.71
N PRO A 578 6.59 2.16 6.62
CA PRO A 578 7.75 2.19 5.74
C PRO A 578 9.02 1.54 6.34
N SER A 579 8.88 0.40 7.02
CA SER A 579 10.03 -0.39 7.50
C SER A 579 10.95 -0.82 6.35
N TYR A 580 10.40 -0.95 5.15
CA TYR A 580 11.15 -1.28 3.93
C TYR A 580 12.25 -0.26 3.59
N LEU A 581 12.21 0.97 4.13
CA LEU A 581 13.33 1.91 4.03
C LEU A 581 14.62 1.37 4.68
N CYS A 582 14.46 0.46 5.64
CA CYS A 582 15.56 -0.27 6.25
C CYS A 582 15.71 -1.68 5.66
N ASP A 583 14.61 -2.44 5.65
CA ASP A 583 14.60 -3.88 5.38
C ASP A 583 15.21 -4.25 4.03
N PHE A 584 15.04 -3.39 3.00
CA PHE A 584 15.61 -3.62 1.67
C PHE A 584 17.14 -3.58 1.63
N PHE A 585 17.79 -2.97 2.61
CA PHE A 585 19.22 -2.65 2.57
C PHE A 585 20.05 -3.24 3.73
N THR A 586 19.41 -3.89 4.68
CA THR A 586 20.10 -4.37 5.89
C THR A 586 20.41 -5.86 5.87
N GLY A 587 19.85 -6.63 4.96
CA GLY A 587 20.11 -8.05 4.82
C GLY A 587 19.88 -8.84 6.12
N ALA A 588 20.55 -9.99 6.23
CA ALA A 588 20.43 -10.88 7.38
C ALA A 588 21.09 -10.33 8.66
N THR A 589 21.99 -9.33 8.55
CA THR A 589 22.68 -8.73 9.69
C THR A 589 21.87 -7.64 10.38
N GLY A 590 20.81 -7.15 9.73
CA GLY A 590 20.02 -6.02 10.20
C GLY A 590 20.72 -4.66 10.09
N VAL A 591 21.86 -4.60 9.39
CA VAL A 591 22.61 -3.39 9.11
C VAL A 591 23.11 -3.36 7.68
N ALA A 592 23.16 -2.18 7.05
CA ALA A 592 23.68 -1.98 5.69
C ALA A 592 25.22 -1.98 5.72
N ASP A 593 25.79 -3.16 5.84
CA ASP A 593 27.25 -3.43 5.94
C ASP A 593 27.82 -4.13 4.68
N GLY A 594 26.98 -4.27 3.65
CA GLY A 594 27.32 -4.96 2.41
C GLY A 594 27.03 -6.46 2.42
N SER A 595 26.37 -6.97 3.47
CA SER A 595 25.94 -8.37 3.56
C SER A 595 24.56 -8.62 2.93
N ASP A 596 23.86 -7.56 2.52
CA ASP A 596 22.65 -7.65 1.70
C ASP A 596 22.99 -8.14 0.27
N ASN A 597 21.96 -8.48 -0.49
CA ASN A 597 22.13 -9.05 -1.83
C ASN A 597 22.81 -8.09 -2.82
N ILE A 598 22.74 -6.79 -2.56
CA ILE A 598 23.28 -5.74 -3.44
C ILE A 598 24.63 -5.18 -2.98
N GLY A 599 25.13 -5.58 -1.82
CA GLY A 599 26.40 -5.15 -1.27
C GLY A 599 26.42 -3.68 -0.81
N TYR A 600 25.28 -3.13 -0.43
CA TYR A 600 25.16 -1.72 -0.02
C TYR A 600 25.72 -1.49 1.38
N VAL A 601 26.49 -0.41 1.55
CA VAL A 601 27.08 0.01 2.82
C VAL A 601 26.72 1.44 3.12
N SER A 602 26.00 1.69 4.22
CA SER A 602 25.66 3.05 4.66
C SER A 602 25.60 3.16 6.20
N PRO A 603 26.66 3.67 6.84
CA PRO A 603 26.64 3.96 8.26
C PRO A 603 25.52 4.94 8.66
N THR A 604 25.24 5.95 7.81
CA THR A 604 24.18 6.93 8.05
C THR A 604 22.81 6.27 8.08
N LEU A 605 22.51 5.40 7.10
CA LEU A 605 21.24 4.67 7.07
C LEU A 605 21.11 3.75 8.30
N ASN A 606 22.20 3.11 8.74
CA ASN A 606 22.19 2.26 9.94
C ASN A 606 21.78 3.03 11.20
N GLU A 607 22.34 4.23 11.41
CA GLU A 607 21.96 5.09 12.53
C GLU A 607 20.48 5.52 12.45
N GLN A 608 20.02 5.84 11.25
CA GLN A 608 18.63 6.22 10.99
C GLN A 608 17.68 5.03 11.20
N CYS A 609 18.02 3.82 10.73
CA CYS A 609 17.22 2.61 10.92
C CYS A 609 17.11 2.26 12.39
N GLN A 610 18.21 2.30 13.13
CA GLN A 610 18.17 2.06 14.57
C GLN A 610 17.23 3.05 15.27
N ALA A 611 17.37 4.35 14.99
CA ALA A 611 16.51 5.38 15.57
C ALA A 611 15.04 5.19 15.19
N PHE A 612 14.77 4.76 13.94
CA PHE A 612 13.43 4.50 13.43
C PHE A 612 12.75 3.34 14.15
N TYR A 613 13.47 2.23 14.35
CA TYR A 613 12.93 1.07 15.09
C TYR A 613 12.78 1.31 16.59
N GLU A 614 13.54 2.24 17.16
CA GLU A 614 13.45 2.64 18.57
C GLU A 614 12.39 3.75 18.80
N ALA A 615 11.92 4.42 17.75
CA ALA A 615 10.96 5.52 17.85
C ALA A 615 9.62 5.05 18.44
N THR A 616 9.16 5.74 19.48
CA THR A 616 7.88 5.46 20.15
C THR A 616 6.82 6.53 19.87
N ASP A 617 7.21 7.60 19.17
CA ASP A 617 6.34 8.71 18.73
C ASP A 617 6.25 8.71 17.21
N LEU A 618 5.02 8.83 16.68
CA LEU A 618 4.76 8.69 15.24
C LEU A 618 5.36 9.85 14.42
N ASP A 619 5.33 11.08 14.95
CA ASP A 619 5.89 12.24 14.27
C ASP A 619 7.43 12.18 14.25
N VAL A 620 8.04 11.67 15.32
CA VAL A 620 9.49 11.39 15.37
C VAL A 620 9.85 10.32 14.34
N ALA A 621 9.12 9.21 14.29
CA ALA A 621 9.34 8.16 13.30
C ALA A 621 9.18 8.69 11.86
N ARG A 622 8.19 9.54 11.62
CA ARG A 622 7.97 10.20 10.33
C ARG A 622 9.16 11.06 9.91
N GLN A 623 9.69 11.87 10.82
CA GLN A 623 10.85 12.71 10.50
C GLN A 623 12.07 11.86 10.17
N ILE A 624 12.32 10.79 10.91
CA ILE A 624 13.41 9.85 10.61
C ILE A 624 13.19 9.19 9.24
N ALA A 625 11.96 8.78 8.92
CA ALA A 625 11.62 8.24 7.61
C ALA A 625 11.87 9.26 6.47
N PHE A 626 11.64 10.55 6.71
CA PHE A 626 11.98 11.61 5.76
C PHE A 626 13.48 11.72 5.54
N ASP A 627 14.27 11.69 6.63
CA ASP A 627 15.72 11.74 6.56
C ASP A 627 16.30 10.49 5.85
N MET A 628 15.74 9.30 6.10
CA MET A 628 16.11 8.07 5.39
C MET A 628 15.84 8.19 3.88
N GLN A 629 14.69 8.74 3.48
CA GLN A 629 14.37 8.95 2.07
C GLN A 629 15.40 9.88 1.39
N VAL A 630 15.84 10.94 2.07
CA VAL A 630 16.91 11.82 1.56
C VAL A 630 18.23 11.07 1.43
N THR A 631 18.61 10.28 2.43
CA THR A 631 19.83 9.46 2.40
C THR A 631 19.82 8.50 1.21
N ILE A 632 18.74 7.72 1.07
CA ILE A 632 18.59 6.73 0.00
C ILE A 632 18.56 7.41 -1.38
N ALA A 633 17.81 8.51 -1.54
CA ALA A 633 17.75 9.26 -2.78
C ALA A 633 19.10 9.92 -3.15
N THR A 634 19.97 10.18 -2.17
CA THR A 634 21.32 10.75 -2.41
C THR A 634 22.33 9.65 -2.74
N GLU A 635 22.29 8.53 -2.03
CA GLU A 635 23.23 7.43 -2.19
C GLU A 635 22.86 6.48 -3.34
N LEU A 636 21.59 6.45 -3.70
CA LEU A 636 21.00 5.69 -4.82
C LEU A 636 21.38 4.19 -4.82
N PRO A 637 21.13 3.44 -3.74
CA PRO A 637 21.22 1.99 -3.85
C PRO A 637 20.23 1.45 -4.89
N TYR A 638 19.05 2.07 -4.98
CA TYR A 638 18.09 1.94 -6.06
C TYR A 638 17.90 3.27 -6.79
N ILE A 639 17.62 3.22 -8.09
CA ILE A 639 17.00 4.33 -8.81
C ILE A 639 15.54 3.95 -9.03
N THR A 640 14.63 4.60 -8.32
CA THR A 640 13.19 4.44 -8.50
C THR A 640 12.77 5.02 -9.85
N LEU A 641 11.81 4.41 -10.50
CA LEU A 641 11.37 4.78 -11.84
C LEU A 641 9.92 5.26 -11.84
N PHE A 642 8.99 4.36 -11.59
CA PHE A 642 7.57 4.67 -11.66
C PHE A 642 6.72 3.72 -10.82
N THR A 643 5.51 4.17 -10.51
CA THR A 643 4.43 3.35 -10.00
C THR A 643 3.35 3.17 -11.06
N ASN A 644 2.65 2.05 -11.00
CA ASN A 644 1.54 1.76 -11.90
C ASN A 644 0.24 2.01 -11.14
N PRO A 645 -0.62 2.97 -11.55
CA PRO A 645 -1.98 3.01 -11.03
C PRO A 645 -2.71 1.71 -11.36
N ILE A 646 -3.43 1.18 -10.39
CA ILE A 646 -4.29 0.02 -10.58
C ILE A 646 -5.64 0.49 -11.09
N PHE A 647 -6.09 -0.08 -12.20
CA PHE A 647 -7.43 0.15 -12.72
C PHE A 647 -8.27 -1.09 -12.47
N ASP A 648 -9.36 -0.92 -11.72
CA ASP A 648 -10.31 -1.97 -11.42
C ASP A 648 -11.60 -1.80 -12.21
N ALA A 649 -12.27 -2.91 -12.53
CA ALA A 649 -13.58 -2.91 -13.17
C ALA A 649 -14.59 -3.65 -12.31
N TYR A 650 -15.75 -3.04 -12.15
CA TYR A 650 -16.89 -3.65 -11.47
C TYR A 650 -18.23 -3.23 -12.09
N ALA A 651 -19.26 -4.01 -11.81
CA ALA A 651 -20.59 -3.77 -12.32
C ALA A 651 -21.20 -2.47 -11.76
N THR A 652 -21.90 -1.69 -12.59
CA THR A 652 -22.59 -0.46 -12.14
C THR A 652 -23.77 -0.75 -11.19
N SER A 653 -24.17 -2.01 -11.02
CA SER A 653 -25.14 -2.48 -10.02
C SER A 653 -24.65 -2.39 -8.58
N ILE A 654 -23.35 -2.23 -8.38
CA ILE A 654 -22.74 -2.08 -7.07
C ILE A 654 -21.99 -0.76 -6.97
N ASN A 655 -21.74 -0.32 -5.74
CA ASN A 655 -20.90 0.80 -5.43
C ASN A 655 -19.81 0.35 -4.43
N TYR A 656 -18.58 0.80 -4.67
CA TYR A 656 -17.48 0.61 -3.76
C TYR A 656 -17.04 1.97 -3.24
N PRO A 657 -17.21 2.28 -1.94
CA PRO A 657 -17.01 3.63 -1.41
C PRO A 657 -15.54 4.05 -1.29
N PHE A 658 -14.61 3.09 -1.35
CA PHE A 658 -13.18 3.34 -1.20
C PHE A 658 -12.45 3.11 -2.50
N THR A 659 -12.02 4.15 -3.16
CA THR A 659 -11.40 4.03 -4.48
C THR A 659 -9.95 4.51 -4.52
N THR A 660 -9.43 5.09 -3.44
CA THR A 660 -8.14 5.80 -3.53
C THR A 660 -7.12 5.39 -2.48
N VAL A 661 -7.47 4.48 -1.57
CA VAL A 661 -6.56 4.08 -0.51
C VAL A 661 -5.95 2.73 -0.87
N PHE A 662 -4.64 2.65 -0.91
CA PHE A 662 -3.80 1.46 -1.04
C PHE A 662 -4.42 0.29 -1.83
N ASP A 663 -4.08 0.17 -3.08
CA ASP A 663 -4.47 -0.93 -3.96
C ASP A 663 -5.98 -1.05 -4.24
N GLY A 664 -6.77 -0.03 -3.87
CA GLY A 664 -8.20 0.08 -4.19
C GLY A 664 -9.04 -1.07 -3.64
N ILE A 665 -9.89 -1.64 -4.50
CA ILE A 665 -10.74 -2.81 -4.18
C ILE A 665 -9.93 -4.00 -3.65
N GLN A 666 -8.68 -4.09 -4.01
CA GLN A 666 -7.79 -5.19 -3.69
C GLN A 666 -7.07 -5.00 -2.35
N GLY A 667 -7.11 -3.79 -1.78
CA GLY A 667 -6.51 -3.50 -0.49
C GLY A 667 -7.22 -4.18 0.68
N ILE A 668 -6.65 -4.01 1.86
CA ILE A 668 -7.13 -4.62 3.13
C ILE A 668 -8.60 -4.31 3.38
N TYR A 669 -9.08 -3.16 2.92
CA TYR A 669 -10.46 -2.72 3.07
C TYR A 669 -11.39 -3.19 1.94
N GLY A 670 -10.85 -3.78 0.87
CA GLY A 670 -11.57 -4.20 -0.34
C GLY A 670 -12.50 -5.38 -0.16
N ALA A 671 -12.60 -5.86 1.03
CA ALA A 671 -13.37 -7.03 1.31
C ALA A 671 -14.87 -6.79 1.20
N GLY A 672 -15.58 -7.83 0.81
CA GLY A 672 -16.99 -7.84 0.48
C GLY A 672 -17.98 -7.22 1.47
N HIS A 673 -17.52 -6.86 2.68
CA HIS A 673 -18.37 -6.21 3.69
C HIS A 673 -18.58 -4.70 3.45
N LEU A 674 -17.76 -4.05 2.62
CA LEU A 674 -17.87 -2.61 2.32
C LEU A 674 -18.60 -2.34 1.01
N VAL A 675 -18.67 -3.31 0.12
CA VAL A 675 -19.36 -3.18 -1.17
C VAL A 675 -20.85 -3.01 -0.93
N GLN A 676 -21.44 -2.04 -1.61
CA GLN A 676 -22.85 -1.64 -1.46
C GLN A 676 -23.62 -1.95 -2.74
N PRO A 677 -24.88 -2.39 -2.64
CA PRO A 677 -25.74 -2.42 -3.81
C PRO A 677 -25.99 -0.98 -4.30
N ASN A 678 -25.90 -0.77 -5.60
CA ASN A 678 -26.22 0.52 -6.18
C ASN A 678 -27.73 0.62 -6.39
N THR A 679 -28.41 1.37 -5.53
CA THR A 679 -29.85 1.57 -5.57
C THR A 679 -30.31 2.56 -6.65
N LYS A 680 -29.54 2.80 -7.71
CA LYS A 680 -30.00 3.56 -8.86
C LYS A 680 -31.20 2.84 -9.48
N GLN A 681 -32.37 3.37 -9.22
CA GLN A 681 -33.59 3.03 -9.97
C GLN A 681 -33.58 3.71 -11.34
#